data_34ece044653ad2e12da8b8d583e62d60
#
_entry.id   34ece044653ad2e12da8b8d583e62d60
#
_cell.length_a   1.000
_cell.length_b   1.000
_cell.length_c   1.000
_cell.angle_alpha   90.00
_cell.angle_beta   90.00
_cell.angle_gamma   90.00
#
_symmetry.space_group_name_H-M   'P 1'
#
loop_
_entity.id
_entity.type
_entity.pdbx_description
1 polymer ?
#
loop_
_entity_poly.entity_id
_entity_poly.type
_entity_poly.pdbx_seq_one_letter_code
_entity_poly.pdbx_strand_id
1 'polypeptide(L)'
;MLAGGMVAFAGIRANAVVANPDPSTFTQPDGTEVTLRLFGDESYNYTMTADGYAVVLNDITGIWEYAELSAGGMLVSTGIGAADGKKAPARSKGVRPVFRQNRKQKMPERRRYSLETGQYDYDSFRGLVILVEYNDTPFSRNDIQAVFDEMINMEGYDGYMTDHMIPTKVEYTGSVRDYYYENSGGVFDPRFDVVGPVKIDYSRHYARQTAGAQTLVSAALRAADSEVDYSVYDTDGNREVDMVYFIFSGAGSNFAGNDETLIWPHASMVMNLSLDGVSFGRYACSTELYGAPANKLLDGIGTICHEFSHVLGLPDLYDVDYETGGQAEHPSKWSVMASGSYLNKSRTPCGYSLFERYALGFATPRLITRSGEYGIIPLNEGDTPDGCRINSAVENEFFLLESRTKTRWDEYLPGEGLLVHRVDLTNPAVWENNRVNATSGRTYYTLLRASPQVSGATLTDSDGDPFPGSGNVTRLDNATTPSLRSWTMQSTPFIINDIELKSDGTVTFSVMEDDVDTLVEDFANMSPTTGDAKGISGKFASWNFSKGARIEAMEDSENTVLTTIKGSEAECSAIDAKVENVSIRVNNATASNAIFRLYSSIDNGLTWVPVNTVEGSANPSVRGGETITLHYNTGSLEKPAFRLAQFTGSASARCAVELMEITLMQDKESGVSVLYEETDQECGEVKWYSISGYQVSAPNVPGIYIKVSGGRATKVHVVD
;
A
#
# COMPACT_ATOMS: atom_id res chain seq x y z
N MET A 1 -7.12 -19.05 51.65
CA MET A 1 -7.34 -19.31 50.21
C MET A 1 -7.13 -17.98 49.53
N LEU A 2 -5.91 -17.75 49.02
CA LEU A 2 -5.55 -16.59 48.18
C LEU A 2 -5.77 -16.99 46.75
N ALA A 3 -6.76 -16.39 46.09
CA ALA A 3 -6.98 -16.52 44.66
C ALA A 3 -5.96 -15.63 43.94
N GLY A 4 -4.93 -16.25 43.36
CA GLY A 4 -3.99 -15.57 42.46
C GLY A 4 -4.68 -15.33 41.14
N GLY A 5 -5.04 -14.09 40.85
CA GLY A 5 -5.49 -13.67 39.52
C GLY A 5 -4.31 -13.73 38.56
N MET A 6 -4.34 -14.65 37.60
CA MET A 6 -3.50 -14.58 36.40
C MET A 6 -3.96 -13.38 35.58
N VAL A 7 -3.20 -12.31 35.61
CA VAL A 7 -3.31 -11.22 34.61
C VAL A 7 -2.78 -11.79 33.31
N ALA A 8 -3.69 -12.06 32.37
CA ALA A 8 -3.30 -12.41 31.01
C ALA A 8 -2.69 -11.17 30.36
N PHE A 9 -1.38 -11.15 30.18
CA PHE A 9 -0.71 -10.13 29.37
C PHE A 9 -1.21 -10.24 27.94
N ALA A 10 -1.94 -9.23 27.48
CA ALA A 10 -2.20 -9.04 26.06
C ALA A 10 -0.88 -8.62 25.43
N GLY A 11 -0.33 -9.43 24.56
CA GLY A 11 0.93 -9.12 23.89
C GLY A 11 0.75 -7.97 22.90
N ILE A 12 1.73 -7.12 22.78
CA ILE A 12 1.79 -5.94 21.93
C ILE A 12 2.43 -6.38 20.60
N ARG A 13 1.86 -5.99 19.47
CA ARG A 13 2.57 -6.08 18.19
C ARG A 13 3.59 -4.94 18.11
N ALA A 14 4.83 -5.26 17.76
CA ALA A 14 5.78 -4.33 17.22
C ALA A 14 5.45 -4.08 15.74
N ASN A 15 5.74 -2.89 15.24
CA ASN A 15 5.93 -2.64 13.82
C ASN A 15 7.43 -2.74 13.57
N ALA A 16 7.86 -3.26 12.44
CA ALA A 16 9.27 -3.42 12.20
C ALA A 16 9.58 -3.27 10.72
N VAL A 17 10.80 -2.87 10.43
CA VAL A 17 11.28 -2.84 9.05
C VAL A 17 11.19 -4.25 8.44
N VAL A 18 10.78 -4.31 7.17
CA VAL A 18 10.82 -5.57 6.41
C VAL A 18 12.25 -6.11 6.33
N ALA A 19 12.43 -7.41 6.15
CA ALA A 19 13.74 -8.01 5.91
C ALA A 19 14.47 -7.28 4.77
N ASN A 20 15.78 -7.07 4.92
CA ASN A 20 16.57 -6.44 3.86
C ASN A 20 16.44 -7.23 2.55
N PRO A 21 15.98 -6.59 1.45
CA PRO A 21 15.68 -7.29 0.20
C PRO A 21 16.93 -7.70 -0.60
N ASP A 22 18.09 -7.13 -0.26
CA ASP A 22 19.32 -7.37 -1.00
C ASP A 22 19.91 -8.75 -0.67
N PRO A 23 20.32 -9.53 -1.67
CA PRO A 23 20.98 -10.80 -1.42
C PRO A 23 22.39 -10.60 -0.84
N SER A 24 22.79 -11.50 0.05
CA SER A 24 24.13 -11.52 0.63
C SER A 24 24.84 -12.84 0.33
N THR A 25 26.09 -12.78 -0.12
CA THR A 25 26.91 -13.97 -0.39
C THR A 25 27.80 -14.29 0.81
N PHE A 26 27.80 -15.55 1.23
CA PHE A 26 28.55 -16.06 2.37
C PHE A 26 29.48 -17.15 1.95
N THR A 27 30.74 -17.10 2.42
CA THR A 27 31.66 -18.20 2.35
C THR A 27 31.42 -19.09 3.56
N GLN A 28 31.05 -20.35 3.34
CA GLN A 28 30.75 -21.32 4.38
C GLN A 28 32.01 -21.99 4.95
N PRO A 29 31.94 -22.66 6.12
CA PRO A 29 33.10 -23.32 6.74
C PRO A 29 33.78 -24.35 5.86
N ASP A 30 33.08 -24.95 4.90
CA ASP A 30 33.65 -25.90 3.93
C ASP A 30 34.27 -25.20 2.70
N GLY A 31 34.33 -23.87 2.68
CA GLY A 31 34.87 -23.06 1.59
C GLY A 31 33.94 -22.86 0.40
N THR A 32 32.69 -23.36 0.45
CA THR A 32 31.69 -23.08 -0.60
C THR A 32 31.04 -21.73 -0.39
N GLU A 33 30.56 -21.10 -1.46
CA GLU A 33 29.79 -19.87 -1.40
C GLU A 33 28.29 -20.16 -1.55
N VAL A 34 27.47 -19.40 -0.82
CA VAL A 34 26.00 -19.40 -0.94
C VAL A 34 25.47 -17.98 -0.89
N THR A 35 24.63 -17.63 -1.86
CA THR A 35 23.94 -16.33 -1.91
C THR A 35 22.53 -16.49 -1.39
N LEU A 36 22.22 -15.74 -0.33
CA LEU A 36 20.99 -15.86 0.45
C LEU A 36 20.16 -14.58 0.38
N ARG A 37 18.84 -14.73 0.49
CA ARG A 37 17.87 -13.65 0.73
C ARG A 37 17.04 -13.98 1.95
N LEU A 38 16.83 -12.99 2.80
CA LEU A 38 15.88 -13.04 3.90
C LEU A 38 14.54 -12.49 3.44
N PHE A 39 13.45 -13.09 3.88
CA PHE A 39 12.08 -12.69 3.63
C PHE A 39 11.33 -12.56 4.94
N GLY A 40 10.39 -11.61 5.01
CA GLY A 40 9.52 -11.45 6.16
C GLY A 40 9.83 -10.23 7.01
N ASP A 41 9.43 -10.30 8.28
CA ASP A 41 9.64 -9.30 9.30
C ASP A 41 9.98 -9.96 10.65
N GLU A 42 9.92 -9.21 11.75
CA GLU A 42 10.18 -9.71 13.11
C GLU A 42 9.21 -10.81 13.54
N SER A 43 8.01 -10.86 12.97
CA SER A 43 6.95 -11.81 13.34
C SER A 43 7.06 -13.12 12.59
N TYR A 44 7.56 -13.07 11.37
CA TYR A 44 7.68 -14.21 10.48
C TYR A 44 8.76 -13.98 9.42
N ASN A 45 9.82 -14.76 9.50
CA ASN A 45 10.88 -14.69 8.51
C ASN A 45 11.41 -16.07 8.12
N TYR A 46 12.06 -16.13 6.97
CA TYR A 46 12.70 -17.34 6.44
C TYR A 46 13.74 -16.98 5.37
N THR A 47 14.74 -17.85 5.21
CA THR A 47 15.83 -17.62 4.27
C THR A 47 15.72 -18.53 3.05
N MET A 48 16.02 -17.99 1.88
CA MET A 48 16.15 -18.73 0.62
C MET A 48 17.48 -18.43 -0.06
N THR A 49 17.92 -19.32 -0.93
CA THR A 49 18.99 -19.01 -1.89
C THR A 49 18.49 -17.96 -2.90
N ALA A 50 19.39 -17.24 -3.57
CA ALA A 50 19.05 -16.21 -4.57
C ALA A 50 18.15 -16.75 -5.70
N ASP A 51 18.26 -18.03 -6.02
CA ASP A 51 17.43 -18.73 -7.02
C ASP A 51 16.16 -19.37 -6.42
N GLY A 52 15.83 -19.06 -5.15
CA GLY A 52 14.53 -19.33 -4.52
C GLY A 52 14.34 -20.73 -3.97
N TYR A 53 15.37 -21.34 -3.41
CA TYR A 53 15.27 -22.59 -2.65
C TYR A 53 15.34 -22.30 -1.15
N ALA A 54 14.41 -22.85 -0.37
CA ALA A 54 14.43 -22.72 1.07
C ALA A 54 15.69 -23.34 1.69
N VAL A 55 16.27 -22.65 2.67
CA VAL A 55 17.44 -23.10 3.41
C VAL A 55 17.27 -22.86 4.90
N VAL A 56 17.99 -23.66 5.70
CA VAL A 56 18.15 -23.49 7.15
C VAL A 56 19.63 -23.65 7.51
N LEU A 57 20.08 -22.90 8.49
CA LEU A 57 21.45 -23.03 9.01
C LEU A 57 21.54 -24.29 9.88
N ASN A 58 22.55 -25.11 9.65
CA ASN A 58 22.91 -26.20 10.55
C ASN A 58 23.84 -25.65 11.62
N ASP A 59 23.35 -25.48 12.83
CA ASP A 59 24.07 -24.88 13.97
C ASP A 59 25.31 -25.66 14.40
N ILE A 60 25.44 -26.95 14.01
CA ILE A 60 26.59 -27.79 14.36
C ILE A 60 27.71 -27.58 13.35
N THR A 61 27.40 -27.50 12.07
CA THR A 61 28.38 -27.43 10.98
C THR A 61 28.62 -25.99 10.50
N GLY A 62 27.71 -25.06 10.79
CA GLY A 62 27.71 -23.70 10.26
C GLY A 62 27.42 -23.64 8.76
N ILE A 63 26.86 -24.70 8.18
CA ILE A 63 26.55 -24.79 6.74
C ILE A 63 25.03 -24.56 6.55
N TRP A 64 24.70 -23.73 5.59
CA TRP A 64 23.33 -23.60 5.12
C TRP A 64 22.95 -24.84 4.32
N GLU A 65 21.88 -25.50 4.74
CA GLU A 65 21.37 -26.71 4.10
C GLU A 65 20.01 -26.44 3.45
N TYR A 66 19.78 -27.03 2.28
CA TYR A 66 18.45 -26.97 1.66
C TYR A 66 17.39 -27.51 2.61
N ALA A 67 16.25 -26.84 2.66
CA ALA A 67 15.16 -27.16 3.57
C ALA A 67 13.92 -27.70 2.84
N GLU A 68 13.13 -28.49 3.55
CA GLU A 68 11.82 -28.94 3.14
C GLU A 68 10.81 -28.68 4.25
N LEU A 69 9.51 -28.74 3.91
CA LEU A 69 8.44 -28.54 4.89
C LEU A 69 8.20 -29.82 5.68
N SER A 70 8.31 -29.75 6.99
CA SER A 70 7.91 -30.86 7.89
C SER A 70 6.39 -31.01 7.91
N ALA A 71 5.88 -32.15 8.40
CA ALA A 71 4.45 -32.35 8.66
C ALA A 71 3.84 -31.30 9.62
N GLY A 72 4.69 -30.65 10.42
CA GLY A 72 4.31 -29.56 11.33
C GLY A 72 4.32 -28.18 10.68
N GLY A 73 4.66 -28.05 9.39
CA GLY A 73 4.72 -26.77 8.69
C GLY A 73 5.98 -25.93 8.95
N MET A 74 7.00 -26.52 9.58
CA MET A 74 8.30 -25.85 9.79
C MET A 74 9.29 -26.25 8.71
N LEU A 75 10.22 -25.35 8.36
CA LEU A 75 11.37 -25.71 7.54
C LEU A 75 12.31 -26.62 8.34
N VAL A 76 12.71 -27.73 7.74
CA VAL A 76 13.67 -28.68 8.31
C VAL A 76 14.74 -28.99 7.29
N SER A 77 15.96 -29.19 7.75
CA SER A 77 17.08 -29.53 6.89
C SER A 77 16.86 -30.83 6.13
N THR A 78 17.29 -30.84 4.89
CA THR A 78 17.38 -32.07 4.06
C THR A 78 18.72 -32.80 4.24
N GLY A 79 19.67 -32.26 5.01
CA GLY A 79 21.03 -32.74 5.15
C GLY A 79 21.90 -32.45 3.92
N ILE A 80 21.45 -31.65 2.96
CA ILE A 80 22.18 -31.33 1.73
C ILE A 80 22.62 -29.87 1.81
N GLY A 81 23.94 -29.65 1.87
CA GLY A 81 24.53 -28.31 1.90
C GLY A 81 24.17 -27.51 0.64
N ALA A 82 23.66 -26.30 0.86
CA ALA A 82 23.36 -25.34 -0.20
C ALA A 82 24.65 -24.65 -0.63
N ALA A 83 24.82 -24.43 -1.93
CA ALA A 83 25.92 -23.62 -2.47
C ALA A 83 25.56 -23.13 -3.87
N ASP A 84 26.11 -21.98 -4.26
CA ASP A 84 25.92 -21.41 -5.58
C ASP A 84 26.40 -22.37 -6.67
N GLY A 85 25.59 -22.55 -7.70
CA GLY A 85 25.86 -23.47 -8.78
C GLY A 85 25.65 -24.97 -8.48
N LYS A 86 25.31 -25.35 -7.25
CA LYS A 86 24.95 -26.74 -6.93
C LYS A 86 23.49 -27.04 -7.32
N LYS A 87 23.25 -28.29 -7.72
CA LYS A 87 21.89 -28.76 -8.01
C LYS A 87 21.08 -28.89 -6.72
N ALA A 88 20.11 -28.02 -6.54
CA ALA A 88 19.20 -28.02 -5.41
C ALA A 88 18.13 -29.13 -5.49
N PRO A 89 17.64 -29.66 -4.37
CA PRO A 89 16.49 -30.56 -4.35
C PRO A 89 15.22 -29.85 -4.80
N ALA A 90 14.48 -30.44 -5.76
CA ALA A 90 13.24 -29.82 -6.26
C ALA A 90 12.19 -29.57 -5.15
N ARG A 91 12.20 -30.37 -4.08
CA ARG A 91 11.30 -30.23 -2.92
C ARG A 91 11.58 -29.01 -2.05
N SER A 92 12.72 -28.35 -2.22
CA SER A 92 13.07 -27.11 -1.52
C SER A 92 12.70 -25.83 -2.30
N LYS A 93 12.25 -25.96 -3.56
CA LYS A 93 11.92 -24.81 -4.43
C LYS A 93 10.64 -24.11 -4.00
N GLY A 94 10.73 -22.83 -3.66
CA GLY A 94 9.58 -21.99 -3.31
C GLY A 94 8.87 -22.39 -2.01
N VAL A 95 9.48 -23.25 -1.19
CA VAL A 95 8.88 -23.73 0.07
C VAL A 95 9.05 -22.66 1.15
N ARG A 96 8.00 -22.46 1.95
CA ARG A 96 7.97 -21.48 3.05
C ARG A 96 7.44 -22.17 4.31
N PRO A 97 7.86 -21.75 5.52
CA PRO A 97 7.25 -22.23 6.75
C PRO A 97 5.76 -21.84 6.80
N VAL A 98 4.95 -22.63 7.47
CA VAL A 98 3.54 -22.28 7.71
C VAL A 98 3.47 -21.33 8.88
N PHE A 99 2.95 -20.13 8.64
CA PHE A 99 2.73 -19.13 9.69
C PHE A 99 1.72 -19.69 10.73
N ARG A 100 2.09 -19.64 12.00
CA ARG A 100 1.19 -20.01 13.11
C ARG A 100 0.98 -18.78 13.97
N GLN A 101 -0.19 -18.18 13.86
CA GLN A 101 -0.56 -17.03 14.67
C GLN A 101 -0.46 -17.35 16.17
N ASN A 102 0.52 -16.76 16.84
CA ASN A 102 0.49 -16.64 18.29
C ASN A 102 -0.49 -15.51 18.63
N ARG A 103 -1.74 -15.87 19.00
CA ARG A 103 -2.85 -15.05 19.52
C ARG A 103 -2.83 -13.55 19.12
N LYS A 104 -3.92 -13.13 18.47
CA LYS A 104 -4.25 -11.73 18.16
C LYS A 104 -3.92 -10.82 19.35
N GLN A 105 -2.89 -10.03 19.19
CA GLN A 105 -2.54 -8.96 20.11
C GLN A 105 -3.27 -7.70 19.64
N LYS A 106 -4.02 -7.07 20.54
CA LYS A 106 -4.64 -5.78 20.25
C LYS A 106 -3.56 -4.71 20.42
N MET A 107 -3.25 -3.98 19.36
CA MET A 107 -2.40 -2.79 19.46
C MET A 107 -3.00 -1.82 20.46
N PRO A 108 -2.21 -1.15 21.31
CA PRO A 108 -2.66 0.00 22.06
C PRO A 108 -3.19 1.06 21.08
N GLU A 109 -4.19 1.86 21.52
CA GLU A 109 -4.69 2.94 20.69
C GLU A 109 -3.51 3.83 20.29
N ARG A 110 -3.22 3.89 18.99
CA ARG A 110 -2.29 4.87 18.43
C ARG A 110 -2.88 6.25 18.68
N ARG A 111 -2.05 7.31 18.84
CA ARG A 111 -2.49 8.67 18.51
C ARG A 111 -3.21 8.54 17.18
N ARG A 112 -4.52 8.82 17.16
CA ARG A 112 -5.34 8.56 16.00
C ARG A 112 -4.70 9.26 14.80
N TYR A 113 -4.36 8.48 13.81
CA TYR A 113 -4.13 8.94 12.48
C TYR A 113 -5.41 9.68 12.05
N SER A 114 -5.39 10.98 12.10
CA SER A 114 -6.51 11.82 11.70
C SER A 114 -6.10 12.64 10.49
N LEU A 115 -6.53 12.20 9.33
CA LEU A 115 -6.45 12.98 8.09
C LEU A 115 -7.23 14.31 8.20
N GLU A 116 -8.14 14.44 9.18
CA GLU A 116 -8.97 15.63 9.38
C GLU A 116 -8.38 16.62 10.38
N THR A 117 -7.49 16.20 11.26
CA THR A 117 -6.99 17.05 12.36
C THR A 117 -5.48 17.20 12.42
N GLY A 118 -4.75 16.87 11.35
CA GLY A 118 -3.29 16.85 11.21
C GLY A 118 -2.47 18.03 11.77
N GLN A 119 -2.82 18.51 12.94
CA GLN A 119 -2.01 19.43 13.71
C GLN A 119 -1.16 18.63 14.71
N TYR A 120 -0.05 18.12 14.21
CA TYR A 120 1.07 17.79 15.09
C TYR A 120 1.74 19.10 15.48
N ASP A 121 2.04 19.27 16.75
CA ASP A 121 2.94 20.33 17.17
C ASP A 121 4.39 19.90 16.93
N TYR A 122 4.86 20.10 15.69
CA TYR A 122 6.23 19.79 15.31
C TYR A 122 7.26 20.77 15.90
N ASP A 123 6.82 21.97 16.31
CA ASP A 123 7.70 23.05 16.79
C ASP A 123 8.29 22.73 18.18
N SER A 124 7.55 22.01 19.02
CA SER A 124 7.98 21.65 20.37
C SER A 124 8.72 20.31 20.46
N PHE A 125 8.84 19.56 19.36
CA PHE A 125 9.40 18.21 19.37
C PHE A 125 10.86 18.20 19.84
N ARG A 126 11.15 17.34 20.83
CA ARG A 126 12.48 16.99 21.29
C ARG A 126 12.59 15.48 21.47
N GLY A 127 13.46 14.83 20.69
CA GLY A 127 13.67 13.39 20.74
C GLY A 127 14.85 12.99 21.63
N LEU A 128 14.81 11.76 22.10
CA LEU A 128 15.91 11.14 22.83
C LEU A 128 16.40 9.91 22.10
N VAL A 129 17.71 9.83 21.86
CA VAL A 129 18.38 8.62 21.32
C VAL A 129 19.32 8.08 22.37
N ILE A 130 19.15 6.82 22.73
CA ILE A 130 20.01 6.13 23.70
C ILE A 130 20.83 5.06 22.97
N LEU A 131 22.16 5.20 23.02
CA LEU A 131 23.10 4.20 22.53
C LEU A 131 23.25 3.11 23.58
N VAL A 132 22.99 1.84 23.23
CA VAL A 132 22.90 0.72 24.16
C VAL A 132 23.97 -0.32 23.86
N GLU A 133 24.86 -0.54 24.82
CA GLU A 133 25.91 -1.55 24.73
C GLU A 133 25.52 -2.82 25.49
N TYR A 134 25.60 -3.98 24.83
CA TYR A 134 25.42 -5.26 25.49
C TYR A 134 26.65 -5.64 26.35
N ASN A 135 26.49 -6.55 27.31
CA ASN A 135 27.60 -6.99 28.14
C ASN A 135 28.66 -7.81 27.37
N ASP A 136 28.28 -8.42 26.25
CA ASP A 136 29.11 -9.27 25.39
C ASP A 136 29.45 -8.67 24.01
N THR A 137 28.88 -7.52 23.68
CA THR A 137 29.07 -6.88 22.37
C THR A 137 29.19 -5.37 22.53
N PRO A 138 30.43 -4.82 22.58
CA PRO A 138 30.64 -3.38 22.59
C PRO A 138 30.37 -2.77 21.20
N PHE A 139 30.16 -1.47 21.17
CA PHE A 139 30.16 -0.73 19.89
C PHE A 139 31.46 -0.90 19.13
N SER A 140 31.40 -0.86 17.81
CA SER A 140 32.54 -1.14 16.92
C SER A 140 33.62 -0.05 16.95
N ARG A 141 33.33 1.13 17.50
CA ARG A 141 34.21 2.30 17.55
C ARG A 141 34.04 3.12 18.83
N ASN A 142 35.11 3.78 19.25
CA ASN A 142 35.14 4.51 20.52
C ASN A 142 34.46 5.88 20.44
N ASP A 143 34.34 6.48 19.26
CA ASP A 143 33.73 7.78 19.00
C ASP A 143 32.26 7.66 18.56
N ILE A 144 31.61 6.55 18.85
CA ILE A 144 30.30 6.19 18.33
C ILE A 144 29.21 7.22 18.67
N GLN A 145 29.25 7.83 19.86
CA GLN A 145 28.28 8.85 20.26
C GLN A 145 28.37 10.08 19.34
N ALA A 146 29.57 10.57 19.10
CA ALA A 146 29.76 11.73 18.21
C ALA A 146 29.33 11.42 16.78
N VAL A 147 29.64 10.22 16.28
CA VAL A 147 29.26 9.82 14.93
C VAL A 147 27.74 9.68 14.77
N PHE A 148 27.04 9.13 15.75
CA PHE A 148 25.58 9.06 15.69
C PHE A 148 24.93 10.43 15.95
N ASP A 149 25.51 11.29 16.78
CA ASP A 149 25.00 12.64 16.95
C ASP A 149 25.07 13.43 15.63
N GLU A 150 26.20 13.37 14.92
CA GLU A 150 26.33 13.98 13.59
C GLU A 150 25.36 13.33 12.57
N MET A 151 25.27 12.00 12.51
CA MET A 151 24.36 11.28 11.60
C MET A 151 22.89 11.63 11.83
N ILE A 152 22.51 11.93 13.07
CA ILE A 152 21.13 12.22 13.43
C ILE A 152 20.81 13.71 13.29
N ASN A 153 21.69 14.61 13.75
CA ASN A 153 21.38 16.01 13.94
C ASN A 153 22.08 16.99 13.01
N MET A 154 23.22 16.61 12.39
CA MET A 154 24.05 17.55 11.63
C MET A 154 23.36 17.99 10.33
N GLU A 155 23.19 19.29 10.15
CA GLU A 155 22.71 19.85 8.89
C GLU A 155 23.73 19.64 7.76
N GLY A 156 23.26 19.10 6.63
CA GLY A 156 24.10 18.82 5.49
C GLY A 156 25.09 17.66 5.75
N TYR A 157 24.73 16.72 6.60
CA TYR A 157 25.55 15.54 6.87
C TYR A 157 25.87 14.77 5.59
N ASP A 158 27.15 14.54 5.32
CA ASP A 158 27.63 13.88 4.10
C ASP A 158 28.34 12.56 4.35
N GLY A 159 28.35 12.07 5.62
CA GLY A 159 28.86 10.77 5.98
C GLY A 159 29.99 10.79 7.02
N TYR A 160 30.58 9.63 7.26
CA TYR A 160 31.63 9.43 8.26
C TYR A 160 32.87 8.75 7.67
N MET A 161 34.00 8.85 8.39
CA MET A 161 35.24 8.12 8.06
C MET A 161 35.25 6.78 8.78
N THR A 162 35.55 5.69 8.05
CA THR A 162 35.72 4.37 8.67
C THR A 162 36.91 4.35 9.63
N ASP A 163 36.81 3.54 10.68
CA ASP A 163 37.89 3.28 11.66
C ASP A 163 38.82 2.14 11.19
N HIS A 164 39.22 2.19 9.92
CA HIS A 164 40.14 1.24 9.32
C HIS A 164 41.56 1.82 9.29
N MET A 165 42.54 0.94 9.14
CA MET A 165 43.95 1.35 9.03
C MET A 165 44.17 2.40 7.90
N ILE A 166 43.36 2.32 6.83
CA ILE A 166 43.21 3.33 5.78
C ILE A 166 41.78 3.82 5.85
N PRO A 167 41.50 4.99 6.47
CA PRO A 167 40.16 5.52 6.57
C PRO A 167 39.57 5.80 5.19
N THR A 168 38.32 5.42 5.00
CA THR A 168 37.55 5.69 3.77
C THR A 168 36.25 6.39 4.16
N LYS A 169 35.85 7.40 3.40
CA LYS A 169 34.57 8.06 3.60
C LYS A 169 33.42 7.15 3.18
N VAL A 170 32.46 7.01 4.06
CA VAL A 170 31.16 6.37 3.77
C VAL A 170 30.16 7.52 3.59
N GLU A 171 29.69 7.71 2.36
CA GLU A 171 28.86 8.85 1.96
C GLU A 171 27.39 8.64 2.29
N TYR A 172 26.72 9.72 2.72
CA TYR A 172 25.29 9.81 3.00
C TYR A 172 24.70 11.01 2.25
N THR A 173 23.38 11.01 2.06
CA THR A 173 22.69 12.13 1.42
C THR A 173 22.38 13.25 2.39
N GLY A 174 22.18 12.92 3.65
CA GLY A 174 21.88 13.87 4.74
C GLY A 174 21.77 13.13 6.06
N SER A 175 21.50 13.88 7.13
CA SER A 175 21.17 13.33 8.46
C SER A 175 19.69 12.92 8.57
N VAL A 176 19.32 12.31 9.72
CA VAL A 176 17.91 12.06 10.07
C VAL A 176 17.13 13.38 10.12
N ARG A 177 17.74 14.43 10.71
CA ARG A 177 17.17 15.77 10.74
C ARG A 177 16.95 16.33 9.33
N ASP A 178 17.95 16.24 8.44
CA ASP A 178 17.83 16.71 7.05
C ASP A 178 16.69 15.98 6.32
N TYR A 179 16.55 14.66 6.55
CA TYR A 179 15.49 13.86 5.96
C TYR A 179 14.10 14.40 6.32
N TYR A 180 13.84 14.62 7.59
CA TYR A 180 12.53 15.12 8.05
C TYR A 180 12.29 16.58 7.68
N TYR A 181 13.31 17.42 7.81
CA TYR A 181 13.23 18.83 7.45
C TYR A 181 12.86 19.03 5.98
N GLU A 182 13.58 18.36 5.08
CA GLU A 182 13.33 18.46 3.64
C GLU A 182 12.01 17.79 3.23
N ASN A 183 11.71 16.61 3.76
CA ASN A 183 10.47 15.91 3.42
C ASN A 183 9.21 16.59 3.97
N SER A 184 9.33 17.42 4.99
CA SER A 184 8.22 18.21 5.52
C SER A 184 8.07 19.60 4.86
N GLY A 185 8.97 19.98 3.94
CA GLY A 185 9.04 21.36 3.44
C GLY A 185 9.42 22.37 4.52
N GLY A 186 10.27 21.96 5.47
CA GLY A 186 10.74 22.78 6.59
C GLY A 186 9.80 22.92 7.78
N VAL A 187 8.66 22.22 7.76
CA VAL A 187 7.68 22.24 8.88
C VAL A 187 8.19 21.48 10.10
N PHE A 188 8.92 20.39 9.89
CA PHE A 188 9.46 19.55 10.96
C PHE A 188 10.98 19.55 10.97
N ASP A 189 11.57 20.23 11.96
CA ASP A 189 13.02 20.29 12.22
C ASP A 189 13.35 19.54 13.53
N PRO A 190 13.35 18.17 13.52
CA PRO A 190 13.54 17.40 14.73
C PRO A 190 14.93 17.59 15.32
N ARG A 191 14.99 17.65 16.67
CA ARG A 191 16.23 17.67 17.42
C ARG A 191 16.25 16.50 18.38
N PHE A 192 17.36 15.79 18.43
CA PHE A 192 17.54 14.64 19.27
C PHE A 192 18.74 14.81 20.18
N ASP A 193 18.56 14.54 21.47
CA ASP A 193 19.70 14.36 22.36
C ASP A 193 20.22 12.94 22.24
N VAL A 194 21.48 12.77 21.89
CA VAL A 194 22.13 11.45 21.76
C VAL A 194 22.98 11.18 23.00
N VAL A 195 22.59 10.18 23.78
CA VAL A 195 23.21 9.86 25.07
C VAL A 195 23.79 8.44 25.09
N GLY A 196 24.70 8.19 25.99
CA GLY A 196 25.40 6.91 26.13
C GLY A 196 26.74 6.87 25.37
N PRO A 197 27.32 5.68 25.13
CA PRO A 197 26.75 4.33 25.30
C PRO A 197 26.46 3.97 26.75
N VAL A 198 25.22 3.54 27.03
CA VAL A 198 24.88 2.94 28.34
C VAL A 198 25.02 1.42 28.25
N LYS A 199 25.62 0.82 29.27
CA LYS A 199 25.85 -0.62 29.30
C LYS A 199 24.75 -1.34 30.05
N ILE A 200 24.15 -2.37 29.40
CA ILE A 200 23.14 -3.23 30.02
C ILE A 200 23.75 -4.62 30.32
N ASP A 201 23.27 -5.26 31.39
CA ASP A 201 23.74 -6.60 31.79
C ASP A 201 22.93 -7.70 31.09
N TYR A 202 22.87 -7.63 29.76
CA TYR A 202 22.24 -8.61 28.89
C TYR A 202 23.11 -8.90 27.67
N SER A 203 23.08 -10.16 27.22
CA SER A 203 23.69 -10.60 25.97
C SER A 203 22.88 -10.08 24.76
N ARG A 204 23.55 -9.84 23.64
CA ARG A 204 22.89 -9.49 22.36
C ARG A 204 21.87 -10.54 21.87
N HIS A 205 22.02 -11.80 22.32
CA HIS A 205 21.10 -12.89 21.97
C HIS A 205 19.83 -12.95 22.85
N TYR A 206 19.67 -12.00 23.78
CA TYR A 206 18.52 -11.99 24.70
C TYR A 206 17.20 -11.63 24.01
N ALA A 207 17.23 -10.93 22.86
CA ALA A 207 16.05 -10.42 22.16
C ALA A 207 15.11 -11.52 21.64
N ARG A 208 15.60 -12.75 21.42
CA ARG A 208 14.80 -13.89 20.93
C ARG A 208 13.61 -14.27 21.83
N GLN A 209 13.64 -13.92 23.10
CA GLN A 209 12.55 -14.25 24.02
C GLN A 209 11.36 -13.32 23.81
N THR A 210 10.14 -13.81 23.97
CA THR A 210 8.86 -13.09 23.71
C THR A 210 8.75 -11.71 24.42
N ALA A 211 9.51 -11.49 25.47
CA ALA A 211 9.60 -10.21 26.20
C ALA A 211 11.02 -9.62 26.14
N GLY A 212 11.89 -10.14 25.25
CA GLY A 212 13.31 -9.80 25.21
C GLY A 212 13.52 -8.32 24.92
N ALA A 213 12.96 -7.80 23.85
CA ALA A 213 13.08 -6.40 23.46
C ALA A 213 12.58 -5.44 24.56
N GLN A 214 11.43 -5.72 25.17
CA GLN A 214 10.88 -4.94 26.29
C GLN A 214 11.83 -4.91 27.51
N THR A 215 12.47 -6.04 27.78
CA THR A 215 13.44 -6.14 28.88
C THR A 215 14.71 -5.33 28.57
N LEU A 216 15.23 -5.42 27.34
CA LEU A 216 16.41 -4.66 26.91
C LEU A 216 16.16 -3.16 26.94
N VAL A 217 15.03 -2.70 26.42
CA VAL A 217 14.61 -1.30 26.42
C VAL A 217 14.43 -0.78 27.84
N SER A 218 13.74 -1.53 28.70
CA SER A 218 13.58 -1.16 30.13
C SER A 218 14.92 -1.11 30.88
N ALA A 219 15.86 -1.98 30.56
CA ALA A 219 17.20 -1.96 31.13
C ALA A 219 18.00 -0.75 30.66
N ALA A 220 17.91 -0.41 29.37
CA ALA A 220 18.55 0.77 28.80
C ALA A 220 18.06 2.08 29.42
N LEU A 221 16.73 2.24 29.58
CA LEU A 221 16.14 3.41 30.25
C LEU A 221 16.64 3.55 31.69
N ARG A 222 16.69 2.45 32.45
CA ARG A 222 17.23 2.48 33.84
C ARG A 222 18.74 2.75 33.89
N ALA A 223 19.49 2.28 32.89
CA ALA A 223 20.91 2.54 32.83
C ALA A 223 21.23 4.00 32.49
N ALA A 224 20.39 4.66 31.72
CA ALA A 224 20.52 6.08 31.34
C ALA A 224 19.95 7.06 32.41
N ASP A 225 19.17 6.59 33.37
CA ASP A 225 18.41 7.40 34.36
C ASP A 225 19.27 8.42 35.13
N SER A 226 20.53 8.13 35.39
CA SER A 226 21.43 9.09 36.06
C SER A 226 21.97 10.21 35.16
N GLU A 227 21.82 10.07 33.84
CA GLU A 227 22.35 11.01 32.82
C GLU A 227 21.24 11.78 32.13
N VAL A 228 19.97 11.33 32.25
CA VAL A 228 18.81 11.84 31.50
C VAL A 228 17.70 12.21 32.45
N ASP A 229 17.21 13.43 32.37
CA ASP A 229 15.93 13.85 32.95
C ASP A 229 14.83 13.59 31.90
N TYR A 230 14.08 12.52 32.05
CA TYR A 230 13.05 12.10 31.09
C TYR A 230 11.88 13.09 31.03
N SER A 231 11.64 13.89 32.06
CA SER A 231 10.53 14.84 32.10
C SER A 231 10.62 15.93 31.00
N VAL A 232 11.83 16.20 30.45
CA VAL A 232 12.02 17.21 29.41
C VAL A 232 11.59 16.74 28.03
N TYR A 233 11.30 15.44 27.86
CA TYR A 233 10.82 14.82 26.62
C TYR A 233 9.31 14.56 26.60
N ASP A 234 8.59 15.03 27.64
CA ASP A 234 7.14 15.16 27.67
C ASP A 234 6.78 16.57 27.18
N THR A 235 6.82 16.76 25.85
CA THR A 235 6.71 18.09 25.26
C THR A 235 5.27 18.59 25.15
N ASP A 236 4.28 17.70 25.22
CA ASP A 236 2.85 18.02 25.23
C ASP A 236 2.22 18.07 26.64
N GLY A 237 2.99 17.76 27.69
CA GLY A 237 2.59 17.85 29.08
C GLY A 237 1.60 16.77 29.55
N ASN A 238 1.51 15.67 28.83
CA ASN A 238 0.58 14.57 29.11
C ASN A 238 1.13 13.55 30.15
N ARG A 239 2.36 13.75 30.64
CA ARG A 239 3.15 12.90 31.53
C ARG A 239 3.60 11.58 30.90
N GLU A 240 3.75 11.57 29.61
CA GLU A 240 4.36 10.49 28.86
C GLU A 240 5.47 11.06 27.98
N VAL A 241 6.64 10.42 28.00
CA VAL A 241 7.73 10.76 27.07
C VAL A 241 7.25 10.52 25.65
N ASP A 242 7.32 11.53 24.80
CA ASP A 242 6.77 11.47 23.44
C ASP A 242 7.42 10.36 22.61
N MET A 243 8.76 10.20 22.73
CA MET A 243 9.51 9.21 21.96
C MET A 243 10.91 8.97 22.54
N VAL A 244 11.32 7.71 22.59
CA VAL A 244 12.73 7.31 22.80
C VAL A 244 13.16 6.39 21.66
N TYR A 245 14.32 6.66 21.07
CA TYR A 245 14.95 5.80 20.09
C TYR A 245 16.15 5.07 20.71
N PHE A 246 16.32 3.78 20.39
CA PHE A 246 17.45 3.00 20.86
C PHE A 246 18.29 2.51 19.71
N ILE A 247 19.61 2.66 19.82
CA ILE A 247 20.57 2.07 18.88
C ILE A 247 21.40 1.05 19.65
N PHE A 248 21.18 -0.22 19.34
CA PHE A 248 21.87 -1.33 20.00
C PHE A 248 23.20 -1.66 19.29
N SER A 249 24.26 -1.93 20.07
CA SER A 249 25.58 -2.30 19.53
C SER A 249 25.55 -3.58 18.71
N GLY A 250 26.34 -3.63 17.64
CA GLY A 250 26.45 -4.77 16.73
C GLY A 250 25.38 -4.78 15.64
N ALA A 251 25.11 -5.95 15.07
CA ALA A 251 24.19 -6.13 13.94
C ALA A 251 22.84 -6.69 14.38
N GLY A 252 21.80 -6.40 13.59
CA GLY A 252 20.45 -6.90 13.77
C GLY A 252 20.15 -8.19 13.00
N SER A 253 19.00 -8.80 13.26
CA SER A 253 18.52 -10.01 12.58
C SER A 253 17.80 -9.76 11.26
N ASN A 254 17.60 -8.51 10.86
CA ASN A 254 16.90 -8.11 9.63
C ASN A 254 17.73 -8.27 8.34
N PHE A 255 18.92 -8.84 8.42
CA PHE A 255 19.79 -9.12 7.27
C PHE A 255 19.95 -10.62 7.06
N ALA A 256 19.98 -11.05 5.78
CA ALA A 256 20.21 -12.44 5.44
C ALA A 256 21.52 -12.96 6.04
N GLY A 257 21.48 -14.18 6.60
CA GLY A 257 22.64 -14.84 7.21
C GLY A 257 23.01 -14.37 8.60
N ASN A 258 22.36 -13.34 9.16
CA ASN A 258 22.54 -12.95 10.55
C ASN A 258 21.78 -13.90 11.49
N ASP A 259 22.23 -13.93 12.73
CA ASP A 259 21.62 -14.75 13.78
C ASP A 259 20.22 -14.25 14.11
N GLU A 260 19.21 -15.08 13.94
CA GLU A 260 17.80 -14.79 14.24
C GLU A 260 17.51 -14.52 15.73
N THR A 261 18.49 -14.74 16.61
CA THR A 261 18.37 -14.43 18.04
C THR A 261 18.70 -12.98 18.37
N LEU A 262 19.24 -12.23 17.43
CA LEU A 262 19.56 -10.81 17.57
C LEU A 262 18.27 -9.97 17.53
N ILE A 263 18.37 -8.73 18.00
CA ILE A 263 17.24 -7.79 17.90
C ILE A 263 16.94 -7.48 16.44
N TRP A 264 15.64 -7.45 16.10
CA TRP A 264 15.15 -6.94 14.85
C TRP A 264 14.76 -5.47 15.05
N PRO A 265 15.15 -4.52 14.17
CA PRO A 265 14.68 -3.15 14.22
C PRO A 265 13.16 -3.06 14.23
N HIS A 266 12.59 -2.30 15.16
CA HIS A 266 11.13 -2.20 15.30
C HIS A 266 10.70 -0.98 16.11
N ALA A 267 9.44 -0.59 15.96
CA ALA A 267 8.74 0.36 16.80
C ALA A 267 7.68 -0.34 17.67
N SER A 268 7.58 0.02 18.94
CA SER A 268 6.65 -0.58 19.89
C SER A 268 6.37 0.38 21.06
N MET A 269 5.90 -0.13 22.19
CA MET A 269 5.61 0.64 23.41
C MET A 269 6.37 0.11 24.60
N VAL A 270 6.83 1.02 25.47
CA VAL A 270 7.38 0.66 26.80
C VAL A 270 6.23 0.41 27.76
N MET A 271 6.29 -0.71 28.45
CA MET A 271 5.22 -1.12 29.38
C MET A 271 5.64 -1.00 30.83
N ASN A 272 4.76 -0.41 31.65
CA ASN A 272 4.87 -0.41 33.12
C ASN A 272 6.19 0.15 33.67
N LEU A 273 6.75 1.16 33.02
CA LEU A 273 7.93 1.88 33.49
C LEU A 273 7.58 3.36 33.66
N SER A 274 8.05 3.95 34.75
CA SER A 274 7.99 5.39 35.01
C SER A 274 9.29 5.82 35.71
N LEU A 275 9.90 6.88 35.21
CA LEU A 275 11.09 7.53 35.73
C LEU A 275 10.85 9.05 35.71
N ASP A 276 11.44 9.83 36.59
CA ASP A 276 11.30 11.29 36.68
C ASP A 276 9.85 11.82 36.72
N GLY A 277 8.90 10.96 37.12
CA GLY A 277 7.47 11.32 37.22
C GLY A 277 6.69 11.23 35.89
N VAL A 278 7.32 10.77 34.81
CA VAL A 278 6.70 10.51 33.53
C VAL A 278 6.67 9.01 33.24
N SER A 279 5.71 8.56 32.42
CA SER A 279 5.67 7.22 31.82
C SER A 279 6.36 7.25 30.46
N PHE A 280 6.53 6.07 29.88
CA PHE A 280 7.06 5.95 28.52
C PHE A 280 5.97 5.41 27.61
N GLY A 281 5.76 6.08 26.52
CA GLY A 281 4.84 5.66 25.49
C GLY A 281 5.54 4.82 24.42
N ARG A 282 5.72 5.42 23.27
CA ARG A 282 6.33 4.76 22.11
C ARG A 282 7.84 4.77 22.16
N TYR A 283 8.43 3.71 21.64
CA TYR A 283 9.85 3.67 21.32
C TYR A 283 10.04 3.10 19.93
N ALA A 284 11.20 3.39 19.36
CA ALA A 284 11.71 2.70 18.18
C ALA A 284 13.15 2.26 18.42
N CYS A 285 13.63 1.27 17.67
CA CYS A 285 15.00 0.84 17.80
C CYS A 285 15.58 0.36 16.46
N SER A 286 16.91 0.48 16.37
CA SER A 286 17.73 -0.09 15.32
C SER A 286 19.03 -0.66 15.90
N THR A 287 19.93 -1.09 15.02
CA THR A 287 21.22 -1.62 15.41
C THR A 287 22.35 -0.83 14.77
N GLU A 288 23.53 -0.92 15.35
CA GLU A 288 24.71 -0.16 14.92
C GLU A 288 25.15 -0.49 13.50
N LEU A 289 25.16 -1.80 13.13
CA LEU A 289 25.84 -2.28 11.94
C LEU A 289 24.90 -2.73 10.83
N TYR A 290 25.23 -2.32 9.60
CA TYR A 290 24.58 -2.77 8.38
C TYR A 290 25.13 -4.14 7.93
N GLY A 291 24.26 -5.13 7.78
CA GLY A 291 24.62 -6.44 7.25
C GLY A 291 25.50 -7.27 8.19
N ALA A 292 26.49 -7.97 7.63
CA ALA A 292 27.35 -8.86 8.40
C ALA A 292 28.28 -8.10 9.35
N PRO A 293 28.41 -8.51 10.62
CA PRO A 293 29.24 -7.81 11.62
C PRO A 293 30.72 -7.63 11.22
N ALA A 294 31.24 -8.49 10.36
CA ALA A 294 32.63 -8.41 9.90
C ALA A 294 32.95 -7.14 9.10
N ASN A 295 31.96 -6.52 8.47
CA ASN A 295 32.16 -5.35 7.62
C ASN A 295 32.31 -4.04 8.41
N LYS A 296 31.87 -4.01 9.68
CA LYS A 296 31.88 -2.82 10.57
C LYS A 296 31.35 -1.53 9.91
N LEU A 297 30.46 -1.66 8.92
CA LEU A 297 29.74 -0.53 8.35
C LEU A 297 28.58 -0.20 9.25
N LEU A 298 28.44 1.09 9.59
CA LEU A 298 27.27 1.54 10.36
C LEU A 298 26.02 1.41 9.50
N ASP A 299 24.90 1.08 10.14
CA ASP A 299 23.61 1.14 9.49
C ASP A 299 23.30 2.59 9.07
N GLY A 300 22.58 2.73 7.98
CA GLY A 300 22.22 4.04 7.48
C GLY A 300 21.05 4.65 8.25
N ILE A 301 20.70 5.88 7.89
CA ILE A 301 19.56 6.58 8.49
C ILE A 301 18.20 5.98 8.07
N GLY A 302 18.15 5.17 7.02
CA GLY A 302 16.90 4.66 6.47
C GLY A 302 16.09 3.81 7.44
N THR A 303 16.76 2.95 8.21
CA THR A 303 16.12 2.18 9.29
C THR A 303 15.58 3.13 10.38
N ILE A 304 16.36 4.16 10.76
CA ILE A 304 15.92 5.16 11.74
C ILE A 304 14.71 5.93 11.23
N CYS A 305 14.72 6.36 9.96
CA CYS A 305 13.61 7.09 9.36
C CYS A 305 12.34 6.23 9.27
N HIS A 306 12.46 4.95 8.91
CA HIS A 306 11.33 4.01 8.87
C HIS A 306 10.70 3.84 10.26
N GLU A 307 11.50 3.44 11.25
CA GLU A 307 11.01 3.15 12.59
C GLU A 307 10.48 4.40 13.32
N PHE A 308 11.12 5.55 13.13
CA PHE A 308 10.62 6.80 13.67
C PHE A 308 9.33 7.27 12.98
N SER A 309 9.14 6.99 11.70
CA SER A 309 7.88 7.25 11.00
C SER A 309 6.69 6.50 11.62
N HIS A 310 6.91 5.31 12.19
CA HIS A 310 5.88 4.62 12.97
C HIS A 310 5.52 5.38 14.25
N VAL A 311 6.49 6.00 14.90
CA VAL A 311 6.22 6.86 16.08
C VAL A 311 5.38 8.06 15.68
N LEU A 312 5.63 8.66 14.53
CA LEU A 312 4.82 9.74 13.96
C LEU A 312 3.43 9.28 13.50
N GLY A 313 3.21 7.97 13.34
CA GLY A 313 1.87 7.39 13.10
C GLY A 313 1.70 6.67 11.77
N LEU A 314 2.70 6.63 10.88
CA LEU A 314 2.59 5.91 9.62
C LEU A 314 2.55 4.38 9.83
N PRO A 315 1.71 3.65 9.10
CA PRO A 315 1.71 2.19 9.08
C PRO A 315 2.77 1.65 8.12
N ASP A 316 3.08 0.35 8.24
CA ASP A 316 3.74 -0.38 7.18
C ASP A 316 2.88 -0.42 5.92
N LEU A 317 3.48 -0.22 4.76
CA LEU A 317 2.80 -0.29 3.47
C LEU A 317 3.11 -1.59 2.71
N TYR A 318 3.88 -2.50 3.30
CA TYR A 318 4.10 -3.87 2.79
C TYR A 318 3.16 -4.88 3.46
N ASP A 319 3.18 -6.13 3.00
CA ASP A 319 2.34 -7.20 3.53
C ASP A 319 2.89 -7.73 4.86
N VAL A 320 2.18 -7.45 5.94
CA VAL A 320 2.51 -7.89 7.31
C VAL A 320 1.72 -9.15 7.72
N ASP A 321 0.97 -9.78 6.81
CA ASP A 321 0.17 -10.98 7.08
C ASP A 321 0.66 -12.18 6.29
N TYR A 322 1.53 -12.91 6.88
CA TYR A 322 2.12 -14.08 6.25
C TYR A 322 1.23 -15.34 6.26
N GLU A 323 0.05 -15.30 6.89
CA GLU A 323 -0.96 -16.37 6.80
C GLU A 323 -1.52 -16.50 5.39
N THR A 324 -1.70 -15.38 4.70
CA THR A 324 -2.19 -15.34 3.31
C THR A 324 -1.07 -15.46 2.28
N GLY A 325 0.17 -15.69 2.72
CA GLY A 325 1.33 -15.97 1.88
C GLY A 325 2.26 -14.79 1.62
N GLY A 326 2.07 -13.63 2.25
CA GLY A 326 2.96 -12.48 2.15
C GLY A 326 3.19 -11.98 0.71
N GLN A 327 2.14 -11.99 -0.12
CA GLN A 327 2.23 -11.77 -1.57
C GLN A 327 1.40 -10.59 -2.06
N ALA A 328 0.81 -9.78 -1.16
CA ALA A 328 0.09 -8.60 -1.56
C ALA A 328 1.04 -7.59 -2.22
N GLU A 329 0.58 -6.96 -3.28
CA GLU A 329 1.32 -5.87 -3.92
C GLU A 329 1.48 -4.70 -2.95
N HIS A 330 2.65 -4.09 -2.95
CA HIS A 330 3.00 -2.96 -2.11
C HIS A 330 3.98 -2.02 -2.85
N PRO A 331 4.20 -0.77 -2.36
CA PRO A 331 5.03 0.23 -3.05
C PRO A 331 6.52 -0.12 -3.09
N SER A 332 7.00 -1.11 -2.33
CA SER A 332 8.39 -1.58 -2.32
C SER A 332 9.40 -0.43 -2.16
N LYS A 333 10.32 -0.23 -3.11
CA LYS A 333 11.36 0.83 -3.07
C LYS A 333 10.82 2.25 -3.21
N TRP A 334 9.56 2.43 -3.56
CA TRP A 334 8.91 3.73 -3.74
C TRP A 334 8.38 4.36 -2.44
N SER A 335 8.51 3.68 -1.30
CA SER A 335 8.08 4.15 0.01
C SER A 335 9.09 3.79 1.09
N VAL A 336 9.39 4.75 1.97
CA VAL A 336 10.22 4.49 3.15
C VAL A 336 9.51 3.55 4.13
N MET A 337 8.16 3.53 4.14
CA MET A 337 7.35 2.59 4.94
C MET A 337 7.23 1.19 4.30
N ALA A 338 8.11 0.89 3.36
CA ALA A 338 8.35 -0.42 2.78
C ALA A 338 9.88 -0.58 2.59
N SER A 339 10.36 -1.12 1.48
CA SER A 339 11.80 -1.36 1.29
C SER A 339 12.59 -0.15 0.77
N GLY A 340 11.94 1.01 0.58
CA GLY A 340 12.63 2.26 0.21
C GLY A 340 13.59 2.78 1.28
N SER A 341 13.44 2.34 2.53
CA SER A 341 14.38 2.59 3.62
C SER A 341 15.78 1.98 3.38
N TYR A 342 15.88 0.93 2.58
CA TYR A 342 17.16 0.24 2.31
C TYR A 342 17.94 0.79 1.11
N LEU A 343 17.44 1.79 0.40
CA LEU A 343 18.14 2.37 -0.75
C LEU A 343 19.54 2.86 -0.37
N ASN A 344 20.51 2.67 -1.25
CA ASN A 344 21.91 2.95 -1.00
C ASN A 344 22.43 2.36 0.33
N LYS A 345 22.01 1.16 0.70
CA LYS A 345 22.33 0.53 1.99
C LYS A 345 21.89 1.37 3.19
N SER A 346 20.63 1.79 3.19
CA SER A 346 19.98 2.66 4.18
C SER A 346 20.59 4.07 4.33
N ARG A 347 21.55 4.47 3.49
CA ARG A 347 22.22 5.78 3.59
C ARG A 347 21.50 6.90 2.85
N THR A 348 20.66 6.51 1.90
CA THR A 348 19.79 7.38 1.12
C THR A 348 18.43 6.74 1.01
N PRO A 349 17.63 6.72 2.10
CA PRO A 349 16.24 6.26 2.01
C PRO A 349 15.49 7.12 1.00
N CYS A 350 14.48 6.56 0.31
CA CYS A 350 13.66 7.37 -0.57
C CYS A 350 12.92 8.46 0.21
N GLY A 351 12.64 9.59 -0.44
CA GLY A 351 11.80 10.62 0.13
C GLY A 351 10.38 10.09 0.41
N TYR A 352 9.69 10.71 1.35
CA TYR A 352 8.28 10.40 1.60
C TYR A 352 7.46 10.55 0.33
N SER A 353 6.59 9.58 0.06
CA SER A 353 5.54 9.70 -0.95
C SER A 353 4.57 10.84 -0.60
N LEU A 354 3.80 11.29 -1.57
CA LEU A 354 2.74 12.29 -1.33
C LEU A 354 1.74 11.81 -0.28
N PHE A 355 1.45 10.51 -0.22
CA PHE A 355 0.59 9.94 0.81
C PHE A 355 1.20 10.09 2.21
N GLU A 356 2.46 9.72 2.38
CA GLU A 356 3.16 9.81 3.67
C GLU A 356 3.24 11.26 4.15
N ARG A 357 3.53 12.19 3.24
CA ARG A 357 3.53 13.64 3.52
C ARG A 357 2.13 14.16 3.88
N TYR A 358 1.11 13.75 3.12
CA TYR A 358 -0.29 14.12 3.39
C TYR A 358 -0.76 13.61 4.75
N ALA A 359 -0.40 12.37 5.06
CA ALA A 359 -0.73 11.70 6.30
C ALA A 359 -0.10 12.34 7.53
N LEU A 360 1.11 12.88 7.39
CA LEU A 360 1.82 13.61 8.45
C LEU A 360 1.48 15.11 8.49
N GLY A 361 0.65 15.60 7.57
CA GLY A 361 0.31 17.02 7.48
C GLY A 361 1.40 17.89 6.82
N PHE A 362 2.38 17.28 6.16
CA PHE A 362 3.46 17.99 5.46
C PHE A 362 3.06 18.47 4.07
N ALA A 363 2.02 17.91 3.48
CA ALA A 363 1.53 18.28 2.16
C ALA A 363 0.00 18.30 2.12
N THR A 364 -0.55 19.18 1.27
CA THR A 364 -1.97 19.21 0.93
C THR A 364 -2.12 19.03 -0.59
N PRO A 365 -2.46 17.82 -1.08
CA PRO A 365 -2.61 17.57 -2.51
C PRO A 365 -3.68 18.45 -3.14
N ARG A 366 -3.40 19.03 -4.30
CA ARG A 366 -4.36 19.85 -5.07
C ARG A 366 -5.47 18.96 -5.62
N LEU A 367 -6.73 19.23 -5.25
CA LEU A 367 -7.85 18.45 -5.75
C LEU A 367 -8.15 18.79 -7.21
N ILE A 368 -8.12 17.80 -8.09
CA ILE A 368 -8.56 17.89 -9.48
C ILE A 368 -10.07 17.72 -9.52
N THR A 369 -10.78 18.77 -9.95
CA THR A 369 -12.26 18.82 -10.02
C THR A 369 -12.79 19.17 -11.40
N ARG A 370 -11.92 19.39 -12.39
CA ARG A 370 -12.29 19.83 -13.75
C ARG A 370 -11.23 19.42 -14.77
N SER A 371 -11.63 19.40 -16.03
CA SER A 371 -10.72 19.29 -17.17
C SER A 371 -9.72 20.44 -17.23
N GLY A 372 -8.52 20.20 -17.73
CA GLY A 372 -7.48 21.19 -17.91
C GLY A 372 -6.07 20.60 -17.98
N GLU A 373 -5.10 21.47 -18.16
CA GLU A 373 -3.69 21.13 -18.10
C GLU A 373 -3.17 21.26 -16.67
N TYR A 374 -2.38 20.29 -16.25
CA TYR A 374 -1.81 20.21 -14.90
C TYR A 374 -0.31 19.99 -14.99
N GLY A 375 0.42 20.51 -14.01
CA GLY A 375 1.84 20.25 -13.80
C GLY A 375 2.10 19.94 -12.34
N ILE A 376 3.02 19.03 -12.08
CA ILE A 376 3.49 18.66 -10.74
C ILE A 376 5.01 18.72 -10.75
N ILE A 377 5.58 19.54 -9.86
CA ILE A 377 7.04 19.58 -9.64
C ILE A 377 7.48 18.36 -8.81
N PRO A 378 8.76 17.95 -8.89
CA PRO A 378 9.25 16.85 -8.06
C PRO A 378 9.06 17.09 -6.58
N LEU A 379 8.68 16.04 -5.83
CA LEU A 379 8.42 16.13 -4.39
C LEU A 379 9.62 16.63 -3.56
N ASN A 380 10.84 16.42 -4.03
CA ASN A 380 12.06 16.84 -3.34
C ASN A 380 12.59 18.20 -3.84
N GLU A 381 11.79 18.92 -4.61
CA GLU A 381 12.13 20.25 -5.15
C GLU A 381 11.05 21.27 -4.78
N GLY A 382 11.48 22.53 -4.59
CA GLY A 382 10.59 23.61 -4.16
C GLY A 382 10.40 23.70 -2.66
N ASP A 383 9.84 24.84 -2.23
CA ASP A 383 9.65 25.16 -0.80
C ASP A 383 8.50 24.39 -0.14
N THR A 384 7.58 23.84 -0.95
CA THR A 384 6.44 23.07 -0.46
C THR A 384 6.23 21.83 -1.34
N PRO A 385 5.99 20.65 -0.73
CA PRO A 385 5.69 19.43 -1.47
C PRO A 385 4.45 19.60 -2.35
N ASP A 386 4.57 19.28 -3.65
CA ASP A 386 3.51 19.40 -4.65
C ASP A 386 2.93 18.05 -5.05
N GLY A 387 1.65 18.03 -5.39
CA GLY A 387 0.98 16.88 -5.90
C GLY A 387 -0.51 17.09 -6.09
N CYS A 388 -1.15 16.13 -6.76
CA CYS A 388 -2.57 16.20 -7.06
C CYS A 388 -3.34 15.02 -6.44
N ARG A 389 -4.64 15.25 -6.24
CA ARG A 389 -5.60 14.23 -5.80
C ARG A 389 -6.77 14.17 -6.78
N ILE A 390 -7.18 12.96 -7.14
CA ILE A 390 -8.44 12.67 -7.84
C ILE A 390 -9.28 11.79 -6.90
N ASN A 391 -10.50 12.23 -6.58
CA ASN A 391 -11.41 11.37 -5.82
C ASN A 391 -11.94 10.25 -6.72
N SER A 392 -12.02 9.03 -6.17
CA SER A 392 -12.72 7.95 -6.84
C SER A 392 -14.24 8.13 -6.71
N ALA A 393 -15.02 7.25 -7.33
CA ALA A 393 -16.47 7.21 -7.15
C ALA A 393 -16.87 6.68 -5.74
N VAL A 394 -15.94 6.12 -5.00
CA VAL A 394 -16.13 5.59 -3.64
C VAL A 394 -15.67 6.64 -2.64
N GLU A 395 -16.55 7.00 -1.71
CA GLU A 395 -16.20 7.91 -0.63
C GLU A 395 -15.02 7.36 0.19
N ASN A 396 -14.06 8.23 0.54
CA ASN A 396 -12.81 7.87 1.23
C ASN A 396 -11.86 6.97 0.43
N GLU A 397 -12.05 6.84 -0.88
CA GLU A 397 -11.06 6.27 -1.79
C GLU A 397 -10.67 7.34 -2.83
N PHE A 398 -9.37 7.46 -3.12
CA PHE A 398 -8.84 8.49 -4.03
C PHE A 398 -7.51 8.07 -4.64
N PHE A 399 -7.11 8.81 -5.67
CA PHE A 399 -5.81 8.67 -6.30
C PHE A 399 -4.93 9.87 -5.94
N LEU A 400 -3.67 9.61 -5.60
CA LEU A 400 -2.64 10.62 -5.42
C LEU A 400 -1.65 10.54 -6.57
N LEU A 401 -1.31 11.71 -7.10
CA LEU A 401 -0.41 11.89 -8.22
C LEU A 401 0.79 12.72 -7.76
N GLU A 402 1.99 12.17 -7.93
CA GLU A 402 3.25 12.80 -7.51
C GLU A 402 4.31 12.68 -8.58
N SER A 403 5.21 13.66 -8.71
CA SER A 403 6.39 13.57 -9.54
C SER A 403 7.59 13.11 -8.72
N ARG A 404 8.32 12.10 -9.22
CA ARG A 404 9.58 11.63 -8.63
C ARG A 404 10.70 11.76 -9.65
N THR A 405 11.86 12.24 -9.18
CA THR A 405 13.08 12.35 -9.97
C THR A 405 14.25 11.75 -9.20
N LYS A 406 15.25 11.24 -9.93
CA LYS A 406 16.43 10.61 -9.32
C LYS A 406 17.41 11.65 -8.79
N THR A 407 16.94 12.46 -7.85
CA THR A 407 17.73 13.54 -7.19
C THR A 407 17.59 13.44 -5.68
N ARG A 408 18.58 13.88 -4.95
CA ARG A 408 18.59 13.98 -3.49
C ARG A 408 18.19 12.65 -2.83
N TRP A 409 17.11 12.62 -2.04
CA TRP A 409 16.61 11.40 -1.37
C TRP A 409 16.12 10.32 -2.34
N ASP A 410 15.77 10.71 -3.56
CA ASP A 410 15.25 9.81 -4.60
C ASP A 410 16.31 9.35 -5.62
N GLU A 411 17.59 9.71 -5.42
CA GLU A 411 18.68 9.36 -6.34
C GLU A 411 18.75 7.88 -6.71
N TYR A 412 18.41 7.01 -5.77
CA TYR A 412 18.50 5.55 -5.94
C TYR A 412 17.15 4.90 -6.25
N LEU A 413 16.09 5.66 -6.56
CA LEU A 413 14.83 5.12 -7.02
C LEU A 413 15.00 4.30 -8.32
N PRO A 414 14.13 3.31 -8.57
CA PRO A 414 14.18 2.49 -9.77
C PRO A 414 14.00 3.28 -11.07
N GLY A 415 13.21 4.37 -11.04
CA GLY A 415 12.88 5.20 -12.19
C GLY A 415 12.45 6.61 -11.78
N GLU A 416 11.96 7.39 -12.74
CA GLU A 416 11.48 8.76 -12.55
C GLU A 416 10.24 9.04 -13.41
N GLY A 417 9.38 9.96 -12.99
CA GLY A 417 8.13 10.33 -13.64
C GLY A 417 6.96 10.47 -12.68
N LEU A 418 5.74 10.36 -13.21
CA LEU A 418 4.51 10.40 -12.44
C LEU A 418 4.25 9.06 -11.77
N LEU A 419 4.19 9.05 -10.44
CA LEU A 419 3.62 7.94 -9.69
C LEU A 419 2.15 8.23 -9.39
N VAL A 420 1.33 7.20 -9.50
CA VAL A 420 -0.08 7.25 -9.16
C VAL A 420 -0.38 6.18 -8.12
N HIS A 421 -0.86 6.61 -6.96
CA HIS A 421 -1.22 5.72 -5.86
C HIS A 421 -2.72 5.74 -5.64
N ARG A 422 -3.36 4.57 -5.61
CA ARG A 422 -4.72 4.44 -5.09
C ARG A 422 -4.68 4.26 -3.59
N VAL A 423 -5.38 5.13 -2.87
CA VAL A 423 -5.49 5.14 -1.41
C VAL A 423 -6.93 4.86 -1.03
N ASP A 424 -7.16 3.85 -0.21
CA ASP A 424 -8.48 3.42 0.24
C ASP A 424 -8.58 3.50 1.76
N LEU A 425 -9.33 4.49 2.24
CA LEU A 425 -9.59 4.73 3.66
C LEU A 425 -11.00 4.27 4.07
N THR A 426 -11.68 3.47 3.25
CA THR A 426 -13.04 2.97 3.54
C THR A 426 -13.11 2.07 4.77
N ASN A 427 -11.99 1.48 5.17
CA ASN A 427 -11.87 0.67 6.38
C ASN A 427 -10.76 1.19 7.30
N PRO A 428 -11.06 2.15 8.20
CA PRO A 428 -10.05 2.73 9.09
C PRO A 428 -9.33 1.70 9.98
N ALA A 429 -10.01 0.63 10.37
CA ALA A 429 -9.43 -0.40 11.23
C ALA A 429 -8.23 -1.12 10.58
N VAL A 430 -8.15 -1.18 9.26
CA VAL A 430 -7.01 -1.76 8.54
C VAL A 430 -5.76 -0.89 8.74
N TRP A 431 -5.93 0.43 8.65
CA TRP A 431 -4.88 1.41 8.85
C TRP A 431 -4.43 1.48 10.32
N GLU A 432 -5.40 1.54 11.25
CA GLU A 432 -5.15 1.58 12.70
C GLU A 432 -4.44 0.32 13.22
N ASN A 433 -4.67 -0.84 12.60
CA ASN A 433 -4.08 -2.11 13.02
C ASN A 433 -2.85 -2.51 12.21
N ASN A 434 -2.24 -1.60 11.45
CA ASN A 434 -1.07 -1.88 10.61
C ASN A 434 -1.28 -3.05 9.65
N ARG A 435 -2.40 -3.09 8.93
CA ARG A 435 -2.78 -4.18 8.01
C ARG A 435 -3.14 -3.68 6.62
N VAL A 436 -2.56 -2.57 6.20
CA VAL A 436 -2.92 -1.84 4.97
C VAL A 436 -2.86 -2.74 3.73
N ASN A 437 -1.81 -3.52 3.59
CA ASN A 437 -1.63 -4.45 2.48
C ASN A 437 -1.44 -5.90 2.97
N ALA A 438 -2.11 -6.27 4.06
CA ALA A 438 -1.97 -7.57 4.71
C ALA A 438 -2.76 -8.72 4.06
N THR A 439 -3.35 -8.51 2.90
CA THR A 439 -4.14 -9.54 2.21
C THR A 439 -3.88 -9.47 0.71
N SER A 440 -3.38 -10.54 0.13
CA SER A 440 -2.98 -10.59 -1.29
C SER A 440 -4.11 -10.28 -2.28
N GLY A 441 -5.36 -10.55 -1.92
CA GLY A 441 -6.55 -10.24 -2.72
C GLY A 441 -7.18 -8.87 -2.43
N ARG A 442 -6.65 -8.08 -1.49
CA ARG A 442 -7.21 -6.79 -1.09
C ARG A 442 -6.14 -5.85 -0.56
N THR A 443 -5.73 -4.89 -1.35
CA THR A 443 -4.79 -3.83 -0.95
C THR A 443 -5.53 -2.51 -0.70
N TYR A 444 -5.11 -1.76 0.31
CA TYR A 444 -5.66 -0.46 0.65
C TYR A 444 -4.74 0.69 0.24
N TYR A 445 -3.51 0.36 -0.11
CA TYR A 445 -2.54 1.28 -0.71
C TYR A 445 -1.87 0.59 -1.90
N THR A 446 -2.11 1.07 -3.11
CA THR A 446 -1.65 0.42 -4.35
C THR A 446 -0.92 1.41 -5.24
N LEU A 447 0.30 1.09 -5.65
CA LEU A 447 1.00 1.80 -6.72
C LEU A 447 0.49 1.31 -8.07
N LEU A 448 -0.07 2.20 -8.88
CA LEU A 448 -0.48 1.90 -10.26
C LEU A 448 0.76 1.98 -11.17
N ARG A 449 1.36 0.85 -11.49
CA ARG A 449 2.58 0.76 -12.30
C ARG A 449 2.26 0.88 -13.78
N ALA A 450 2.87 1.85 -14.48
CA ALA A 450 2.61 2.14 -15.89
C ALA A 450 2.93 0.95 -16.80
N SER A 451 4.09 0.31 -16.61
CA SER A 451 4.56 -0.84 -17.36
C SER A 451 5.23 -1.84 -16.41
N PRO A 452 4.44 -2.61 -15.62
CA PRO A 452 4.96 -3.45 -14.56
C PRO A 452 5.89 -4.53 -15.10
N GLN A 453 7.04 -4.70 -14.46
CA GLN A 453 7.98 -5.77 -14.77
C GLN A 453 7.75 -6.96 -13.82
N VAL A 454 7.80 -8.17 -14.37
CA VAL A 454 7.54 -9.40 -13.61
C VAL A 454 8.73 -10.35 -13.75
N SER A 455 9.24 -10.83 -12.62
CA SER A 455 10.23 -11.91 -12.58
C SER A 455 9.60 -13.15 -11.96
N GLY A 456 9.28 -14.14 -12.82
CA GLY A 456 8.48 -15.29 -12.39
C GLY A 456 7.04 -14.89 -12.08
N ALA A 457 6.63 -14.98 -10.80
CA ALA A 457 5.31 -14.54 -10.31
C ALA A 457 5.39 -13.28 -9.43
N THR A 458 6.54 -12.62 -9.38
CA THR A 458 6.80 -11.48 -8.46
C THR A 458 6.98 -10.21 -9.27
N LEU A 459 6.27 -9.15 -8.90
CA LEU A 459 6.51 -7.80 -9.39
C LEU A 459 7.90 -7.33 -8.93
N THR A 460 8.60 -6.65 -9.81
CA THR A 460 9.92 -6.06 -9.55
C THR A 460 9.87 -4.57 -9.84
N ASP A 461 10.42 -3.77 -8.94
CA ASP A 461 10.54 -2.33 -9.16
C ASP A 461 11.43 -2.04 -10.38
N SER A 462 11.00 -1.11 -11.21
CA SER A 462 11.67 -0.77 -12.47
C SER A 462 11.43 0.68 -12.88
N ASP A 463 12.18 1.13 -13.89
CA ASP A 463 11.96 2.40 -14.58
C ASP A 463 10.69 2.45 -15.42
N GLY A 464 9.98 1.32 -15.54
CA GLY A 464 8.66 1.23 -16.14
C GLY A 464 7.50 1.48 -15.18
N ASP A 465 7.76 1.61 -13.88
CA ASP A 465 6.69 1.83 -12.89
C ASP A 465 6.06 3.22 -13.00
N PRO A 466 6.82 4.33 -13.13
CA PRO A 466 6.25 5.66 -13.32
C PRO A 466 5.66 5.84 -14.72
N PHE A 467 4.77 6.81 -14.87
CA PHE A 467 4.30 7.31 -16.16
C PHE A 467 5.17 8.51 -16.60
N PRO A 468 5.56 8.65 -17.89
CA PRO A 468 5.39 7.66 -18.96
C PRO A 468 6.34 6.47 -18.81
N GLY A 469 7.42 6.58 -18.00
CA GLY A 469 8.42 5.57 -17.75
C GLY A 469 9.06 4.96 -19.01
N SER A 470 9.83 3.90 -18.84
CA SER A 470 10.48 3.21 -19.99
C SER A 470 9.47 2.56 -20.95
N GLY A 471 8.22 2.32 -20.51
CA GLY A 471 7.13 1.83 -21.34
C GLY A 471 6.47 2.91 -22.21
N ASN A 472 6.80 4.18 -22.02
CA ASN A 472 6.18 5.34 -22.70
C ASN A 472 4.65 5.35 -22.60
N VAL A 473 4.12 5.05 -21.41
CA VAL A 473 2.67 5.02 -21.14
C VAL A 473 2.20 6.42 -20.78
N THR A 474 1.54 7.11 -21.71
CA THR A 474 1.16 8.52 -21.58
C THR A 474 -0.30 8.73 -21.19
N ARG A 475 -1.04 7.65 -20.94
CA ARG A 475 -2.48 7.68 -20.66
C ARG A 475 -2.85 6.76 -19.49
N LEU A 476 -3.77 7.23 -18.64
CA LEU A 476 -4.36 6.47 -17.56
C LEU A 476 -5.83 6.85 -17.44
N ASP A 477 -6.73 5.88 -17.59
CA ASP A 477 -8.18 6.06 -17.51
C ASP A 477 -8.88 4.81 -16.97
N ASN A 478 -10.22 4.77 -17.08
CA ASN A 478 -11.03 3.64 -16.62
C ASN A 478 -10.86 2.36 -17.43
N ALA A 479 -10.35 2.45 -18.67
CA ALA A 479 -10.18 1.32 -19.59
C ALA A 479 -8.73 0.84 -19.74
N THR A 480 -7.76 1.60 -19.22
CA THR A 480 -6.34 1.23 -19.26
C THR A 480 -6.01 0.15 -18.21
N THR A 481 -4.83 -0.47 -18.38
CA THR A 481 -4.23 -1.36 -17.38
C THR A 481 -2.83 -0.83 -17.07
N PRO A 482 -2.59 -0.28 -15.83
CA PRO A 482 -3.55 -0.09 -14.74
C PRO A 482 -4.68 0.89 -15.08
N SER A 483 -5.73 0.96 -14.23
CA SER A 483 -6.89 1.83 -14.46
C SER A 483 -7.12 2.81 -13.30
N LEU A 484 -7.84 3.92 -13.60
CA LEU A 484 -8.33 4.86 -12.58
C LEU A 484 -9.65 4.40 -11.90
N ARG A 485 -9.96 3.12 -11.96
CA ARG A 485 -11.11 2.58 -11.26
C ARG A 485 -10.85 2.47 -9.76
N SER A 486 -11.92 2.64 -8.99
CA SER A 486 -11.91 2.28 -7.57
C SER A 486 -11.52 0.81 -7.37
N TRP A 487 -11.19 0.41 -6.15
CA TRP A 487 -11.03 -1.02 -5.83
C TRP A 487 -12.27 -1.82 -6.23
N THR A 488 -13.44 -1.24 -6.06
CA THR A 488 -14.73 -1.84 -6.41
C THR A 488 -15.07 -1.68 -7.90
N MET A 489 -14.10 -1.33 -8.74
CA MET A 489 -14.20 -1.19 -10.19
C MET A 489 -15.16 -0.10 -10.68
N GLN A 490 -15.60 0.79 -9.79
CA GLN A 490 -16.38 1.95 -10.19
C GLN A 490 -15.50 2.96 -10.93
N SER A 491 -16.00 3.54 -11.99
CA SER A 491 -15.28 4.48 -12.84
C SER A 491 -15.10 5.83 -12.16
N THR A 492 -13.91 6.43 -12.33
CA THR A 492 -13.66 7.83 -12.00
C THR A 492 -14.13 8.73 -13.14
N PRO A 493 -14.58 9.97 -12.85
CA PRO A 493 -15.07 10.87 -13.90
C PRO A 493 -13.95 11.52 -14.73
N PHE A 494 -12.71 11.05 -14.64
CA PHE A 494 -11.56 11.69 -15.27
C PHE A 494 -10.69 10.71 -16.07
N ILE A 495 -10.10 11.25 -17.12
CA ILE A 495 -9.04 10.64 -17.93
C ILE A 495 -7.79 11.50 -17.73
N ILE A 496 -6.65 10.88 -17.46
CA ILE A 496 -5.33 11.51 -17.49
C ILE A 496 -4.68 11.12 -18.81
N ASN A 497 -4.24 12.12 -19.59
CA ASN A 497 -3.68 11.93 -20.92
C ASN A 497 -2.46 12.84 -21.11
N ASP A 498 -1.68 12.59 -22.18
CA ASP A 498 -0.51 13.40 -22.57
C ASP A 498 0.51 13.55 -21.43
N ILE A 499 0.71 12.46 -20.63
CA ILE A 499 1.65 12.47 -19.52
C ILE A 499 3.08 12.61 -20.07
N GLU A 500 3.78 13.64 -19.65
CA GLU A 500 5.14 13.95 -20.10
C GLU A 500 6.03 14.36 -18.91
N LEU A 501 7.20 13.72 -18.81
CA LEU A 501 8.26 14.14 -17.88
C LEU A 501 9.15 15.15 -18.58
N LYS A 502 9.23 16.36 -18.04
CA LYS A 502 10.09 17.44 -18.52
C LYS A 502 11.52 17.28 -18.01
N SER A 503 12.46 17.94 -18.66
CA SER A 503 13.88 17.89 -18.30
C SER A 503 14.23 18.48 -16.93
N ASP A 504 13.34 19.29 -16.35
CA ASP A 504 13.46 19.80 -14.98
C ASP A 504 12.75 18.92 -13.93
N GLY A 505 12.32 17.73 -14.33
CA GLY A 505 11.61 16.81 -13.47
C GLY A 505 10.12 17.09 -13.30
N THR A 506 9.61 18.21 -13.80
CA THR A 506 8.18 18.50 -13.78
C THR A 506 7.43 17.48 -14.64
N VAL A 507 6.38 16.90 -14.11
CA VAL A 507 5.45 16.08 -14.89
C VAL A 507 4.25 16.92 -15.29
N THR A 508 3.97 16.98 -16.60
CA THR A 508 2.76 17.63 -17.15
C THR A 508 1.80 16.60 -17.70
N PHE A 509 0.50 16.88 -17.61
CA PHE A 509 -0.55 16.03 -18.16
C PHE A 509 -1.84 16.81 -18.37
N SER A 510 -2.68 16.34 -19.30
CA SER A 510 -4.03 16.83 -19.48
C SER A 510 -5.04 15.98 -18.72
N VAL A 511 -6.08 16.61 -18.16
CA VAL A 511 -7.21 15.93 -17.54
C VAL A 511 -8.45 16.26 -18.36
N MET A 512 -9.19 15.22 -18.74
CA MET A 512 -10.48 15.33 -19.42
C MET A 512 -11.57 14.64 -18.59
N GLU A 513 -12.80 15.12 -18.64
CA GLU A 513 -13.92 14.38 -18.06
C GLU A 513 -14.18 13.11 -18.86
N ASP A 514 -14.45 12.02 -18.15
CA ASP A 514 -14.88 10.74 -18.72
C ASP A 514 -16.38 10.60 -18.45
N ASP A 515 -17.20 10.73 -19.49
CA ASP A 515 -18.65 10.52 -19.36
C ASP A 515 -18.90 9.02 -19.20
N VAL A 516 -19.04 8.57 -17.96
CA VAL A 516 -19.32 7.16 -17.64
C VAL A 516 -20.81 6.97 -17.48
N ASP A 517 -21.43 6.24 -18.42
CA ASP A 517 -22.83 5.83 -18.29
C ASP A 517 -22.94 4.63 -17.34
N THR A 518 -23.71 4.80 -16.27
CA THR A 518 -24.00 3.74 -15.30
C THR A 518 -25.50 3.50 -15.23
N LEU A 519 -25.92 2.25 -15.38
CA LEU A 519 -27.29 1.84 -15.14
C LEU A 519 -27.40 1.25 -13.74
N VAL A 520 -28.37 1.71 -12.94
CA VAL A 520 -28.56 1.28 -11.55
C VAL A 520 -29.96 0.70 -11.37
N GLU A 521 -30.03 -0.52 -10.83
CA GLU A 521 -31.25 -1.17 -10.37
C GLU A 521 -31.18 -1.39 -8.85
N ASP A 522 -32.04 -0.72 -8.12
CA ASP A 522 -32.13 -0.85 -6.66
C ASP A 522 -33.36 -1.67 -6.19
N PHE A 523 -34.15 -2.16 -7.12
CA PHE A 523 -35.35 -2.94 -6.87
C PHE A 523 -36.40 -2.24 -5.98
N ALA A 524 -36.23 -0.96 -5.67
CA ALA A 524 -36.96 -0.23 -4.64
C ALA A 524 -38.44 0.05 -4.97
N ASN A 525 -38.82 0.04 -6.24
CA ASN A 525 -40.17 0.40 -6.70
C ASN A 525 -40.83 -0.74 -7.50
N MET A 526 -40.35 -1.97 -7.38
CA MET A 526 -40.93 -3.12 -8.05
C MET A 526 -42.14 -3.65 -7.28
N SER A 527 -43.13 -4.17 -7.99
CA SER A 527 -44.27 -4.83 -7.34
C SER A 527 -43.84 -6.11 -6.62
N PRO A 528 -44.20 -6.32 -5.35
CA PRO A 528 -43.89 -7.54 -4.63
C PRO A 528 -44.40 -8.79 -5.36
N THR A 529 -43.62 -9.87 -5.31
CA THR A 529 -43.93 -11.15 -5.95
C THR A 529 -44.03 -12.27 -4.92
N THR A 530 -44.99 -13.19 -5.10
CA THR A 530 -45.18 -14.32 -4.13
C THR A 530 -44.61 -15.66 -4.62
N GLY A 531 -44.12 -15.74 -5.84
CA GLY A 531 -43.58 -16.93 -6.49
C GLY A 531 -42.79 -16.56 -7.73
N ASP A 532 -42.61 -17.50 -8.65
CA ASP A 532 -41.97 -17.23 -9.94
C ASP A 532 -42.74 -16.13 -10.70
N ALA A 533 -42.03 -15.13 -11.18
CA ALA A 533 -42.58 -13.98 -11.83
C ALA A 533 -41.76 -13.65 -13.10
N LYS A 534 -42.42 -13.14 -14.15
CA LYS A 534 -41.77 -12.79 -15.41
C LYS A 534 -42.19 -11.41 -15.87
N GLY A 535 -41.29 -10.72 -16.56
CA GLY A 535 -41.53 -9.42 -17.17
C GLY A 535 -41.81 -8.30 -16.16
N ILE A 536 -41.21 -8.38 -14.98
CA ILE A 536 -41.31 -7.32 -13.98
C ILE A 536 -40.43 -6.15 -14.45
N SER A 537 -41.05 -4.98 -14.64
CA SER A 537 -40.31 -3.78 -15.06
C SER A 537 -39.37 -3.29 -13.96
N GLY A 538 -38.09 -3.19 -14.27
CA GLY A 538 -37.07 -2.49 -13.47
C GLY A 538 -36.70 -1.15 -14.08
N LYS A 539 -35.68 -0.49 -13.54
CA LYS A 539 -35.24 0.83 -13.99
C LYS A 539 -34.58 0.80 -15.36
N PHE A 540 -33.82 -0.25 -15.67
CA PHE A 540 -33.12 -0.36 -16.96
C PHE A 540 -33.43 -1.64 -17.72
N ALA A 541 -34.05 -2.65 -17.13
CA ALA A 541 -34.35 -3.93 -17.74
C ALA A 541 -35.65 -4.53 -17.24
N SER A 542 -36.16 -5.54 -17.97
CA SER A 542 -37.26 -6.39 -17.51
C SER A 542 -36.69 -7.60 -16.80
N TRP A 543 -37.29 -7.99 -15.69
CA TRP A 543 -36.77 -9.04 -14.80
C TRP A 543 -37.67 -10.26 -14.75
N ASN A 544 -37.05 -11.43 -14.67
CA ASN A 544 -37.70 -12.71 -14.38
C ASN A 544 -37.12 -13.27 -13.07
N PHE A 545 -37.98 -13.60 -12.12
CA PHE A 545 -37.60 -14.22 -10.85
C PHE A 545 -38.10 -15.64 -10.79
N SER A 546 -37.25 -16.57 -10.36
CA SER A 546 -37.58 -18.00 -10.31
C SER A 546 -36.87 -18.71 -9.17
N LYS A 547 -37.32 -19.93 -8.89
CA LYS A 547 -36.69 -20.84 -7.92
C LYS A 547 -36.55 -20.21 -6.53
N GLY A 548 -37.44 -19.29 -6.17
CA GLY A 548 -37.45 -18.64 -4.88
C GLY A 548 -36.83 -17.24 -4.82
N ALA A 549 -36.28 -16.71 -5.92
CA ALA A 549 -36.01 -15.28 -6.03
C ALA A 549 -37.34 -14.52 -6.09
N ARG A 550 -37.47 -13.39 -5.39
CA ARG A 550 -38.69 -12.60 -5.38
C ARG A 550 -38.45 -11.17 -4.89
N ILE A 551 -39.37 -10.29 -5.23
CA ILE A 551 -39.41 -8.93 -4.69
C ILE A 551 -40.23 -8.93 -3.40
N GLU A 552 -39.68 -8.42 -2.32
CA GLU A 552 -40.33 -8.31 -1.01
C GLU A 552 -40.35 -6.84 -0.57
N ALA A 553 -41.44 -6.47 0.14
CA ALA A 553 -41.51 -5.17 0.81
C ALA A 553 -40.49 -5.16 1.98
N MET A 554 -39.83 -4.04 2.17
CA MET A 554 -38.97 -3.82 3.32
C MET A 554 -39.81 -3.49 4.57
N GLU A 555 -39.38 -4.01 5.73
CA GLU A 555 -40.00 -3.60 7.00
C GLU A 555 -39.76 -2.10 7.23
N ASP A 556 -40.76 -1.37 7.65
CA ASP A 556 -40.74 0.08 7.95
C ASP A 556 -40.44 1.04 6.76
N SER A 557 -40.65 0.59 5.52
CA SER A 557 -40.39 1.35 4.31
C SER A 557 -41.43 1.05 3.23
N GLU A 558 -41.72 2.03 2.38
CA GLU A 558 -42.53 1.80 1.16
C GLU A 558 -41.73 1.14 0.02
N ASN A 559 -40.40 0.94 0.23
CA ASN A 559 -39.53 0.37 -0.75
C ASN A 559 -39.58 -1.16 -0.77
N THR A 560 -39.11 -1.73 -1.86
CA THR A 560 -38.98 -3.16 -2.06
C THR A 560 -37.51 -3.55 -2.28
N VAL A 561 -37.20 -4.83 -2.14
CA VAL A 561 -35.86 -5.38 -2.34
C VAL A 561 -35.95 -6.75 -3.01
N LEU A 562 -34.97 -7.05 -3.85
CA LEU A 562 -34.82 -8.43 -4.37
C LEU A 562 -34.27 -9.33 -3.25
N THR A 563 -35.01 -10.40 -2.96
CA THR A 563 -34.56 -11.40 -1.99
C THR A 563 -34.31 -12.76 -2.66
N THR A 564 -33.30 -13.48 -2.16
CA THR A 564 -32.82 -14.75 -2.72
C THR A 564 -32.64 -15.81 -1.64
N ILE A 565 -32.77 -17.07 -2.04
CA ILE A 565 -32.46 -18.27 -1.20
C ILE A 565 -31.58 -19.21 -2.03
N LYS A 566 -31.05 -20.25 -1.40
CA LYS A 566 -30.29 -21.29 -2.10
C LYS A 566 -31.05 -21.85 -3.30
N GLY A 567 -30.43 -21.77 -4.46
CA GLY A 567 -30.94 -22.24 -5.74
C GLY A 567 -31.77 -21.24 -6.53
N SER A 568 -32.04 -20.05 -5.97
CA SER A 568 -32.84 -19.00 -6.63
C SER A 568 -32.09 -18.32 -7.79
N GLU A 569 -32.86 -17.81 -8.76
CA GLU A 569 -32.35 -17.12 -9.95
C GLU A 569 -33.15 -15.85 -10.22
N ALA A 570 -32.42 -14.75 -10.52
CA ALA A 570 -32.97 -13.49 -11.01
C ALA A 570 -32.30 -13.18 -12.36
N GLU A 571 -33.10 -13.00 -13.42
CA GLU A 571 -32.62 -12.75 -14.77
C GLU A 571 -33.12 -11.41 -15.27
N CYS A 572 -32.24 -10.59 -15.84
CA CYS A 572 -32.66 -9.39 -16.57
C CYS A 572 -32.69 -9.63 -18.07
N SER A 573 -33.54 -8.88 -18.80
CA SER A 573 -33.51 -8.84 -20.26
C SER A 573 -32.17 -8.29 -20.77
N ALA A 574 -31.88 -8.52 -22.07
CA ALA A 574 -30.68 -7.97 -22.68
C ALA A 574 -30.66 -6.43 -22.55
N ILE A 575 -29.49 -5.90 -22.25
CA ILE A 575 -29.21 -4.47 -22.13
C ILE A 575 -28.75 -4.00 -23.50
N ASP A 576 -29.41 -3.01 -24.05
CA ASP A 576 -29.11 -2.49 -25.40
C ASP A 576 -27.88 -1.55 -25.39
N ALA A 577 -26.78 -2.07 -24.87
CA ALA A 577 -25.50 -1.38 -24.77
C ALA A 577 -24.36 -2.38 -24.60
N LYS A 578 -23.13 -1.91 -24.75
CA LYS A 578 -21.93 -2.66 -24.41
C LYS A 578 -21.64 -2.52 -22.92
N VAL A 579 -21.53 -3.63 -22.21
CA VAL A 579 -21.34 -3.67 -20.75
C VAL A 579 -19.91 -4.04 -20.43
N GLU A 580 -19.29 -3.28 -19.56
CA GLU A 580 -17.90 -3.47 -19.14
C GLU A 580 -17.78 -4.15 -17.78
N ASN A 581 -18.60 -3.75 -16.80
CA ASN A 581 -18.58 -4.31 -15.45
C ASN A 581 -20.00 -4.39 -14.88
N VAL A 582 -20.16 -5.27 -13.88
CA VAL A 582 -21.37 -5.39 -13.08
C VAL A 582 -21.00 -5.45 -11.61
N SER A 583 -21.60 -4.60 -10.79
CA SER A 583 -21.47 -4.61 -9.34
C SER A 583 -22.79 -4.96 -8.67
N ILE A 584 -22.77 -5.86 -7.68
CA ILE A 584 -23.97 -6.33 -7.01
C ILE A 584 -23.78 -6.25 -5.51
N ARG A 585 -24.59 -5.42 -4.84
CA ARG A 585 -24.58 -5.29 -3.38
C ARG A 585 -25.50 -6.32 -2.76
N VAL A 586 -24.95 -7.16 -1.90
CA VAL A 586 -25.67 -8.26 -1.24
C VAL A 586 -25.56 -8.11 0.27
N ASN A 587 -26.71 -8.17 0.94
CA ASN A 587 -26.82 -8.28 2.39
C ASN A 587 -27.22 -9.70 2.76
N ASN A 588 -26.34 -10.43 3.38
CA ASN A 588 -26.60 -11.77 3.88
C ASN A 588 -26.89 -11.75 5.38
N ALA A 589 -28.10 -11.35 5.76
CA ALA A 589 -28.56 -11.35 7.16
C ALA A 589 -28.74 -12.77 7.75
N THR A 590 -28.47 -13.83 6.99
CA THR A 590 -28.62 -15.23 7.46
C THR A 590 -27.39 -15.66 8.27
N ALA A 591 -27.50 -16.77 9.00
CA ALA A 591 -26.38 -17.35 9.74
C ALA A 591 -25.43 -18.19 8.87
N SER A 592 -25.75 -18.42 7.61
CA SER A 592 -25.01 -19.30 6.70
C SER A 592 -24.30 -18.50 5.61
N ASN A 593 -23.09 -18.89 5.25
CA ASN A 593 -22.41 -18.32 4.08
C ASN A 593 -23.21 -18.65 2.80
N ALA A 594 -23.31 -17.66 1.90
CA ALA A 594 -23.99 -17.79 0.61
C ALA A 594 -23.00 -17.56 -0.53
N ILE A 595 -23.05 -18.40 -1.57
CA ILE A 595 -22.29 -18.21 -2.80
C ILE A 595 -23.22 -17.67 -3.86
N PHE A 596 -22.81 -16.56 -4.49
CA PHE A 596 -23.50 -15.95 -5.62
C PHE A 596 -22.71 -16.18 -6.91
N ARG A 597 -23.43 -16.42 -8.01
CA ARG A 597 -22.86 -16.55 -9.35
C ARG A 597 -23.58 -15.60 -10.28
N LEU A 598 -22.82 -14.83 -11.00
CA LEU A 598 -23.33 -14.06 -12.13
C LEU A 598 -23.06 -14.83 -13.41
N TYR A 599 -24.05 -14.89 -14.29
CA TYR A 599 -23.93 -15.42 -15.65
C TYR A 599 -24.30 -14.31 -16.63
N SER A 600 -23.67 -14.32 -17.79
CA SER A 600 -24.02 -13.49 -18.94
C SER A 600 -24.50 -14.33 -20.11
N SER A 601 -25.35 -13.73 -20.95
CA SER A 601 -25.81 -14.29 -22.19
C SER A 601 -25.83 -13.20 -23.26
N ILE A 602 -25.26 -13.47 -24.43
CA ILE A 602 -25.30 -12.57 -25.60
C ILE A 602 -26.25 -13.08 -26.70
N ASP A 603 -27.01 -14.13 -26.41
CA ASP A 603 -27.95 -14.77 -27.35
C ASP A 603 -29.37 -14.82 -26.75
N ASN A 604 -29.76 -13.77 -26.01
CA ASN A 604 -31.08 -13.61 -25.36
C ASN A 604 -31.46 -14.77 -24.43
N GLY A 605 -30.51 -15.27 -23.65
CA GLY A 605 -30.76 -16.27 -22.62
C GLY A 605 -30.79 -17.73 -23.12
N LEU A 606 -30.38 -18.00 -24.36
CA LEU A 606 -30.26 -19.35 -24.88
C LEU A 606 -29.06 -20.10 -24.28
N THR A 607 -27.93 -19.40 -24.13
CA THR A 607 -26.74 -19.92 -23.45
C THR A 607 -26.28 -18.98 -22.34
N TRP A 608 -25.79 -19.53 -21.23
CA TRP A 608 -25.35 -18.78 -20.07
C TRP A 608 -23.91 -19.12 -19.71
N VAL A 609 -23.04 -18.12 -19.67
CA VAL A 609 -21.62 -18.26 -19.34
C VAL A 609 -21.35 -17.59 -18.01
N PRO A 610 -20.64 -18.25 -17.05
CA PRO A 610 -20.31 -17.65 -15.78
C PRO A 610 -19.36 -16.44 -15.98
N VAL A 611 -19.62 -15.37 -15.25
CA VAL A 611 -18.76 -14.18 -15.16
C VAL A 611 -17.97 -14.26 -13.88
N ASN A 612 -16.66 -14.10 -13.96
CA ASN A 612 -15.80 -14.07 -12.79
C ASN A 612 -15.82 -12.69 -12.12
N THR A 613 -15.61 -12.67 -10.80
CA THR A 613 -15.32 -11.41 -10.10
C THR A 613 -13.97 -10.84 -10.57
N VAL A 614 -13.71 -9.60 -10.24
CA VAL A 614 -12.42 -8.93 -10.51
C VAL A 614 -11.24 -9.69 -9.88
N GLU A 615 -11.47 -10.35 -8.73
CA GLU A 615 -10.50 -11.23 -8.06
C GLU A 615 -10.38 -12.62 -8.73
N GLY A 616 -11.06 -12.83 -9.85
CA GLY A 616 -11.00 -14.07 -10.62
C GLY A 616 -11.88 -15.23 -10.11
N SER A 617 -12.76 -15.00 -9.12
CA SER A 617 -13.64 -16.03 -8.59
C SER A 617 -14.95 -16.16 -9.38
N ALA A 618 -15.28 -17.36 -9.82
CA ALA A 618 -16.62 -17.68 -10.34
C ALA A 618 -17.65 -17.94 -9.22
N ASN A 619 -17.20 -18.05 -7.97
CA ASN A 619 -18.01 -18.45 -6.82
C ASN A 619 -17.76 -17.55 -5.59
N PRO A 620 -17.96 -16.22 -5.70
CA PRO A 620 -17.79 -15.34 -4.56
C PRO A 620 -18.73 -15.72 -3.41
N SER A 621 -18.21 -15.69 -2.19
CA SER A 621 -18.92 -16.08 -0.98
C SER A 621 -19.18 -14.86 -0.09
N VAL A 622 -20.41 -14.68 0.35
CA VAL A 622 -20.86 -13.68 1.31
C VAL A 622 -21.09 -14.39 2.65
N ARG A 623 -20.36 -13.97 3.68
CA ARG A 623 -20.49 -14.58 5.02
C ARG A 623 -21.85 -14.25 5.64
N GLY A 624 -22.30 -15.13 6.56
CA GLY A 624 -23.50 -14.85 7.34
C GLY A 624 -23.32 -13.59 8.22
N GLY A 625 -24.31 -12.70 8.18
CA GLY A 625 -24.28 -11.40 8.87
C GLY A 625 -23.52 -10.28 8.15
N GLU A 626 -23.09 -10.49 6.91
CA GLU A 626 -22.25 -9.55 6.17
C GLU A 626 -23.02 -8.87 5.02
N THR A 627 -22.71 -7.58 4.79
CA THR A 627 -23.13 -6.87 3.58
C THR A 627 -21.87 -6.52 2.80
N ILE A 628 -21.81 -6.98 1.54
CA ILE A 628 -20.69 -6.70 0.64
C ILE A 628 -21.17 -6.36 -0.77
N THR A 629 -20.32 -5.73 -1.56
CA THR A 629 -20.51 -5.57 -3.00
C THR A 629 -19.63 -6.55 -3.75
N LEU A 630 -20.22 -7.36 -4.62
CA LEU A 630 -19.52 -8.28 -5.50
C LEU A 630 -19.29 -7.60 -6.86
N HIS A 631 -18.06 -7.56 -7.31
CA HIS A 631 -17.66 -6.90 -8.56
C HIS A 631 -17.27 -7.93 -9.60
N TYR A 632 -17.93 -7.88 -10.77
CA TYR A 632 -17.75 -8.82 -11.86
C TYR A 632 -17.20 -8.11 -13.09
N ASN A 633 -16.15 -8.67 -13.69
CA ASN A 633 -15.57 -8.20 -14.93
C ASN A 633 -16.21 -8.93 -16.11
N THR A 634 -16.94 -8.22 -16.95
CA THR A 634 -17.64 -8.83 -18.11
C THR A 634 -16.76 -8.94 -19.36
N GLY A 635 -15.60 -8.29 -19.37
CA GLY A 635 -14.72 -8.28 -20.54
C GLY A 635 -15.32 -7.59 -21.78
N SER A 636 -16.19 -6.60 -21.58
CA SER A 636 -16.82 -5.82 -22.66
C SER A 636 -17.81 -6.62 -23.53
N LEU A 637 -18.93 -7.02 -22.93
CA LEU A 637 -19.97 -7.79 -23.63
C LEU A 637 -20.93 -6.88 -24.38
N GLU A 638 -21.22 -7.25 -25.63
CA GLU A 638 -22.24 -6.61 -26.47
C GLU A 638 -23.65 -7.10 -26.09
N LYS A 639 -24.54 -6.17 -25.77
CA LYS A 639 -25.97 -6.42 -25.47
C LYS A 639 -26.24 -7.63 -24.58
N PRO A 640 -25.55 -7.76 -23.44
CA PRO A 640 -25.70 -8.93 -22.58
C PRO A 640 -27.02 -8.90 -21.80
N ALA A 641 -27.60 -10.09 -21.58
CA ALA A 641 -28.50 -10.35 -20.46
C ALA A 641 -27.72 -10.93 -19.29
N PHE A 642 -28.18 -10.70 -18.07
CA PHE A 642 -27.53 -11.23 -16.87
C PHE A 642 -28.48 -12.10 -16.06
N ARG A 643 -27.89 -13.15 -15.43
CA ARG A 643 -28.57 -13.99 -14.43
C ARG A 643 -27.73 -14.03 -13.16
N LEU A 644 -28.34 -13.58 -12.06
CA LEU A 644 -27.79 -13.75 -10.73
C LEU A 644 -28.39 -15.00 -10.08
N ALA A 645 -27.54 -15.92 -9.62
CA ALA A 645 -27.97 -17.15 -8.94
C ALA A 645 -27.32 -17.25 -7.56
N GLN A 646 -28.13 -17.49 -6.50
CA GLN A 646 -27.61 -17.89 -5.21
C GLN A 646 -27.40 -19.39 -5.16
N PHE A 647 -26.15 -19.81 -5.32
CA PHE A 647 -25.80 -21.24 -5.49
C PHE A 647 -25.81 -22.04 -4.18
N THR A 648 -25.34 -21.43 -3.07
CA THR A 648 -25.36 -22.04 -1.74
C THR A 648 -25.95 -21.08 -0.72
N GLY A 649 -26.13 -21.54 0.53
CA GLY A 649 -26.67 -20.74 1.63
C GLY A 649 -27.90 -21.39 2.25
N SER A 650 -28.68 -20.60 2.96
CA SER A 650 -29.94 -21.05 3.56
C SER A 650 -31.01 -21.38 2.50
N ALA A 651 -31.79 -22.43 2.71
CA ALA A 651 -32.94 -22.76 1.88
C ALA A 651 -34.24 -22.05 2.31
N SER A 652 -34.24 -21.38 3.45
CA SER A 652 -35.42 -20.73 4.04
C SER A 652 -35.16 -19.29 4.43
N ALA A 653 -33.99 -18.95 5.00
CA ALA A 653 -33.62 -17.59 5.32
C ALA A 653 -33.04 -16.90 4.07
N ARG A 654 -33.40 -15.63 3.86
CA ARG A 654 -33.15 -14.89 2.63
C ARG A 654 -31.97 -13.96 2.74
N CYS A 655 -31.21 -13.84 1.64
CA CYS A 655 -30.30 -12.73 1.42
C CYS A 655 -31.03 -11.63 0.65
N ALA A 656 -30.72 -10.38 0.91
CA ALA A 656 -31.18 -9.24 0.13
C ALA A 656 -30.15 -8.85 -0.92
N VAL A 657 -30.59 -8.58 -2.14
CA VAL A 657 -29.82 -7.93 -3.19
C VAL A 657 -30.30 -6.49 -3.27
N GLU A 658 -29.50 -5.60 -2.70
CA GLU A 658 -29.90 -4.20 -2.49
C GLU A 658 -29.69 -3.32 -3.73
N LEU A 659 -28.68 -3.66 -4.55
CA LEU A 659 -28.27 -2.86 -5.70
C LEU A 659 -27.62 -3.74 -6.76
N MET A 660 -27.91 -3.47 -8.03
CA MET A 660 -27.13 -3.91 -9.19
C MET A 660 -26.78 -2.68 -10.03
N GLU A 661 -25.48 -2.45 -10.19
CA GLU A 661 -24.92 -1.39 -10.99
C GLU A 661 -24.21 -1.97 -12.21
N ILE A 662 -24.44 -1.40 -13.38
CA ILE A 662 -23.89 -1.83 -14.66
C ILE A 662 -23.15 -0.66 -15.26
N THR A 663 -21.86 -0.82 -15.46
CA THR A 663 -21.02 0.15 -16.15
C THR A 663 -21.05 -0.12 -17.65
N LEU A 664 -21.49 0.86 -18.41
CA LEU A 664 -21.52 0.79 -19.86
C LEU A 664 -20.18 1.21 -20.44
N MET A 665 -19.72 0.47 -21.45
CA MET A 665 -18.61 0.90 -22.28
C MET A 665 -19.15 1.90 -23.30
N GLN A 666 -18.65 3.12 -23.27
CA GLN A 666 -18.88 4.03 -24.39
C GLN A 666 -18.09 3.54 -25.59
N ASP A 667 -18.76 3.33 -26.72
CA ASP A 667 -18.09 3.29 -28.01
C ASP A 667 -17.47 4.68 -28.19
N LYS A 668 -16.23 4.87 -27.77
CA LYS A 668 -15.44 6.00 -28.21
C LYS A 668 -15.28 5.80 -29.71
N GLU A 669 -16.23 6.35 -30.48
CA GLU A 669 -15.97 6.57 -31.90
C GLU A 669 -14.60 7.22 -31.98
N SER A 670 -13.63 6.50 -32.51
CA SER A 670 -12.37 7.06 -32.96
C SER A 670 -12.78 8.25 -33.82
N GLY A 671 -12.52 9.48 -33.35
CA GLY A 671 -13.12 10.75 -33.76
C GLY A 671 -13.13 11.03 -35.27
N VAL A 672 -13.98 10.30 -35.95
CA VAL A 672 -14.50 10.62 -37.28
C VAL A 672 -15.96 10.98 -37.05
N SER A 673 -16.22 12.20 -36.63
CA SER A 673 -17.56 12.75 -36.76
C SER A 673 -17.87 12.77 -38.24
N VAL A 674 -18.71 11.84 -38.70
CA VAL A 674 -19.36 11.92 -39.98
C VAL A 674 -20.09 13.27 -39.99
N LEU A 675 -19.64 14.18 -40.82
CA LEU A 675 -20.36 15.39 -41.15
C LEU A 675 -21.72 14.95 -41.74
N TYR A 676 -22.78 14.98 -40.93
CA TYR A 676 -24.11 15.10 -41.50
C TYR A 676 -24.18 16.50 -42.12
N GLU A 677 -24.23 16.56 -43.43
CA GLU A 677 -24.76 17.74 -44.14
C GLU A 677 -26.22 17.89 -43.80
N GLU A 678 -26.50 18.54 -42.66
CA GLU A 678 -27.80 19.14 -42.48
C GLU A 678 -27.86 20.36 -43.41
N THR A 679 -28.71 20.27 -44.40
CA THR A 679 -29.13 21.40 -45.21
C THR A 679 -30.04 22.28 -44.35
N ASP A 680 -29.46 23.05 -43.43
CA ASP A 680 -30.17 24.09 -42.70
C ASP A 680 -29.91 25.43 -43.35
N GLN A 681 -31.00 26.12 -43.67
CA GLN A 681 -30.97 27.53 -44.07
C GLN A 681 -30.36 28.34 -42.91
N GLU A 682 -29.13 28.75 -43.11
CA GLU A 682 -28.41 29.63 -42.16
C GLU A 682 -29.11 31.02 -42.08
N CYS A 683 -29.72 31.33 -40.96
CA CYS A 683 -30.21 32.65 -40.67
C CYS A 683 -29.40 33.24 -39.50
N GLY A 684 -28.27 33.90 -39.79
CA GLY A 684 -27.45 34.60 -38.80
C GLY A 684 -25.96 34.66 -39.15
N GLU A 685 -25.25 35.61 -38.53
CA GLU A 685 -23.80 35.79 -38.68
C GLU A 685 -23.07 34.58 -38.04
N VAL A 686 -22.27 33.84 -38.81
CA VAL A 686 -21.44 32.72 -38.32
C VAL A 686 -20.16 33.28 -37.75
N LYS A 687 -19.86 32.94 -36.47
CA LYS A 687 -18.61 33.28 -35.79
C LYS A 687 -17.85 32.02 -35.45
N TRP A 688 -16.53 32.06 -35.64
CA TRP A 688 -15.63 30.99 -35.31
C TRP A 688 -14.72 31.36 -34.16
N TYR A 689 -14.45 30.42 -33.28
CA TYR A 689 -13.57 30.58 -32.14
C TYR A 689 -12.58 29.41 -32.06
N SER A 690 -11.37 29.69 -31.62
CA SER A 690 -10.44 28.63 -31.20
C SER A 690 -10.98 27.96 -29.94
N ILE A 691 -10.48 26.77 -29.61
CA ILE A 691 -10.80 26.08 -28.35
C ILE A 691 -10.41 26.90 -27.09
N SER A 692 -9.49 27.85 -27.22
CA SER A 692 -9.10 28.78 -26.16
C SER A 692 -10.01 30.03 -26.08
N GLY A 693 -11.13 30.08 -26.88
CA GLY A 693 -12.14 31.13 -26.82
C GLY A 693 -11.83 32.40 -27.66
N TYR A 694 -10.73 32.42 -28.40
CA TYR A 694 -10.43 33.57 -29.28
C TYR A 694 -11.22 33.48 -30.58
N GLN A 695 -11.88 34.57 -30.98
CA GLN A 695 -12.57 34.64 -32.26
C GLN A 695 -11.52 34.58 -33.40
N VAL A 696 -11.76 33.70 -34.36
CA VAL A 696 -10.91 33.48 -35.55
C VAL A 696 -11.73 33.68 -36.84
N SER A 697 -11.07 33.87 -37.96
CA SER A 697 -11.72 33.79 -39.27
C SER A 697 -12.14 32.33 -39.53
N ALA A 698 -13.04 32.10 -40.51
CA ALA A 698 -13.40 30.74 -40.91
C ALA A 698 -12.12 29.88 -41.08
N PRO A 699 -11.98 28.80 -40.29
CA PRO A 699 -10.72 28.09 -40.21
C PRO A 699 -10.40 27.37 -41.53
N ASN A 700 -9.16 27.54 -41.99
CA ASN A 700 -8.58 26.87 -43.13
C ASN A 700 -7.32 26.08 -42.81
N VAL A 701 -7.11 25.83 -41.51
CA VAL A 701 -6.01 25.02 -40.98
C VAL A 701 -6.62 23.90 -40.16
N PRO A 702 -6.10 22.68 -40.24
CA PRO A 702 -6.59 21.56 -39.45
C PRO A 702 -6.56 21.88 -37.96
N GLY A 703 -7.63 21.52 -37.24
CA GLY A 703 -7.76 21.81 -35.83
C GLY A 703 -9.21 21.74 -35.35
N ILE A 704 -9.40 21.91 -34.04
CA ILE A 704 -10.71 21.95 -33.40
C ILE A 704 -11.11 23.41 -33.19
N TYR A 705 -12.33 23.75 -33.62
CA TYR A 705 -12.89 25.10 -33.54
C TYR A 705 -14.32 25.07 -33.01
N ILE A 706 -14.81 26.20 -32.49
CA ILE A 706 -16.18 26.36 -32.10
C ILE A 706 -16.86 27.29 -33.11
N LYS A 707 -17.86 26.76 -33.82
CA LYS A 707 -18.74 27.53 -34.71
C LYS A 707 -19.95 28.01 -33.93
N VAL A 708 -20.22 29.30 -33.94
CA VAL A 708 -21.43 29.88 -33.34
C VAL A 708 -22.29 30.44 -34.45
N SER A 709 -23.52 29.89 -34.59
CA SER A 709 -24.51 30.31 -35.57
C SER A 709 -25.90 30.29 -34.92
N GLY A 710 -26.72 31.34 -35.15
CA GLY A 710 -28.07 31.41 -34.57
C GLY A 710 -28.13 31.31 -33.03
N GLY A 711 -27.07 31.70 -32.31
CA GLY A 711 -26.97 31.60 -30.85
C GLY A 711 -26.60 30.22 -30.31
N ARG A 712 -26.34 29.26 -31.17
CA ARG A 712 -25.90 27.90 -30.85
C ARG A 712 -24.41 27.72 -31.13
N ALA A 713 -23.65 27.18 -30.17
CA ALA A 713 -22.24 26.86 -30.32
C ALA A 713 -22.08 25.36 -30.69
N THR A 714 -21.29 25.07 -31.70
CA THR A 714 -21.02 23.72 -32.21
C THR A 714 -19.52 23.51 -32.31
N LYS A 715 -19.00 22.42 -31.79
CA LYS A 715 -17.60 22.03 -31.96
C LYS A 715 -17.40 21.47 -33.38
N VAL A 716 -16.43 22.00 -34.09
CA VAL A 716 -16.13 21.62 -35.48
C VAL A 716 -14.67 21.21 -35.58
N HIS A 717 -14.42 20.04 -36.14
CA HIS A 717 -13.09 19.57 -36.47
C HIS A 717 -12.78 19.84 -37.96
N VAL A 718 -11.78 20.66 -38.22
CA VAL A 718 -11.30 20.94 -39.57
C VAL A 718 -10.13 20.01 -39.82
N VAL A 719 -10.24 19.20 -40.87
CA VAL A 719 -9.22 18.27 -41.34
C VAL A 719 -8.70 18.72 -42.71
N ASP A 720 -7.49 18.26 -43.10
CA ASP A 720 -6.88 18.60 -44.42
C ASP A 720 -7.75 18.20 -45.58
#